data_fdf7f5b0428242a93d9d73d07b57c5e6
#
_entry.id   fdf7f5b0428242a93d9d73d07b57c5e6
#
_cell.length_a   1.000
_cell.length_b   1.000
_cell.length_c   1.000
_cell.angle_alpha   90.00
_cell.angle_beta   90.00
_cell.angle_gamma   90.00
#
_symmetry.space_group_name_H-M   'P 1'
#
loop_
_entity.id
_entity.type
_entity.pdbx_description
1 polymer ?
#
loop_
_entity_poly.entity_id
_entity_poly.type
_entity_poly.pdbx_seq_one_letter_code
_entity_poly.pdbx_strand_id
1 'polypeptide(L)'
;MSRDRNIQQHYFTRDREGIFRTNEGFDTVAKSAGLDNGFIKAALHPYCVYKAPQELLARGEADESRYPEAFGVFHADNGDLVIGRTVYVSADFTGQRSAFFTHHYVVPKERQEAFVREPERLFALRSFRSSYDIQDGKTIPELDELDYDAAAKPEDPDRLLGRLRLDRTGFLQLLYAVMASLTNKKKVYVALDADVSAASAEAKRLMELVYRCLPYAMRRQLGFVTYQNEPEGKQHYHVMFVEKGSIRLPDRQLEKDYLFDLPNERIHGVDASGTEHSYLDYVWEHRGDPAGLERFYDFCEEALQDAGPAALALPAYSQLCGLFRIEQGQDSFYEQNRAGTVKGILQYLTAETMGRKKRLNELLGKLIRKELMDGDSVPTAEFVTPLLEYYAFADEGTKTLLIASFALYIRRAASAASGDIRAAVPLIDPLRKQNAVFLAVLKQLYEQHPQTAEQYAAYRITASGSVKEFLDEIKFWLVSADDLLLQHFFRNEVLKKLKQLLKAEKSRRMEVAKNTYIYFDRLPEREGKPQFEDFCMQLKLEIQLELLEDLTPTGLSYEDLLQLEFMLDPPQPELVHNLNSGGRMTLDLLTAVYRVLTLERRKPSDVVAAIEKLGPLDLDRAQELLKKTLGDKVGPETFGKIAYAFSRPDAGIRGGGGYEAGYDFDRMLEYVAAQTRGTDTIYEFMIWSAGDSRFSGGSGIDVHYRAALTRYFDRHDAKAFKNKPVKELLLGVPNEAFAAVFKEIKLKQDPGIIQFVLRYKRRLFRLTLLGLPLLLIIILLSTLWTPMMGAILRPAPTLTVETLPEKTSQPVVTVKASATDGGYDPNPKIFVNGQPVGTGQISEPVVLMIGENTIEIKAENKYGKASEPVVKKVQLDLPMQGPPLPASSASKAGGGTPSGGASGAQNSSEPVAGPKFIPANTKGKTEQQINSGAR
;
A
#
# COMPACT_ATOMS: atom_id res chain seq x y z
N MET A 1 47.88 -11.69 9.95
CA MET A 1 47.45 -12.76 10.88
C MET A 1 47.48 -12.19 12.27
N SER A 2 46.33 -11.85 12.83
CA SER A 2 46.23 -11.51 14.28
C SER A 2 46.60 -12.78 15.04
N ARG A 3 47.58 -12.70 15.94
CA ARG A 3 47.82 -13.80 16.89
C ARG A 3 46.52 -13.92 17.67
N ASP A 4 45.94 -15.11 17.71
CA ASP A 4 44.77 -15.38 18.57
C ASP A 4 45.17 -15.06 20.00
N ARG A 5 44.39 -14.21 20.66
CA ARG A 5 44.59 -13.83 22.05
C ARG A 5 44.41 -15.11 22.90
N ASN A 6 45.27 -15.27 23.90
CA ASN A 6 45.18 -16.36 24.88
C ASN A 6 44.03 -16.11 25.85
N ILE A 7 43.57 -17.17 26.52
CA ILE A 7 42.56 -17.10 27.56
C ILE A 7 43.18 -16.43 28.80
N GLN A 8 42.56 -15.38 29.28
CA GLN A 8 42.97 -14.59 30.39
C GLN A 8 42.33 -15.11 31.67
N GLN A 9 43.03 -14.98 32.79
CA GLN A 9 42.56 -15.36 34.11
C GLN A 9 42.46 -14.16 35.05
N HIS A 10 41.49 -14.21 35.97
CA HIS A 10 41.26 -13.19 36.98
C HIS A 10 40.81 -13.81 38.28
N TYR A 11 41.53 -13.44 39.40
CA TYR A 11 41.21 -13.87 40.75
C TYR A 11 40.75 -12.68 41.58
N PHE A 12 39.66 -12.85 42.30
CA PHE A 12 39.10 -11.82 43.15
C PHE A 12 38.67 -12.42 44.48
N THR A 13 39.15 -11.83 45.56
CA THR A 13 38.80 -12.21 46.95
C THR A 13 39.08 -11.07 47.92
N ARG A 14 38.82 -11.29 49.15
CA ARG A 14 39.22 -10.41 50.23
C ARG A 14 40.64 -10.73 50.69
N ASP A 15 41.54 -9.74 50.65
CA ASP A 15 42.92 -9.88 51.08
C ASP A 15 43.43 -8.57 51.68
N ARG A 16 44.70 -8.57 52.14
CA ARG A 16 45.42 -7.42 52.73
C ARG A 16 45.52 -6.27 51.72
N GLU A 17 45.72 -6.57 50.50
CA GLU A 17 45.79 -5.62 49.40
C GLU A 17 45.34 -6.31 48.08
N GLY A 18 45.13 -5.53 47.06
CA GLY A 18 44.82 -6.05 45.72
C GLY A 18 45.54 -5.29 44.61
N ILE A 19 45.10 -5.41 43.43
CA ILE A 19 45.64 -4.68 42.27
C ILE A 19 45.13 -3.22 42.25
N PHE A 20 43.90 -2.98 42.71
CA PHE A 20 43.24 -1.66 42.66
C PHE A 20 43.19 -0.98 44.05
N ARG A 21 43.47 -1.73 45.12
CA ARG A 21 43.44 -1.25 46.52
C ARG A 21 44.76 -1.56 47.21
N THR A 22 45.19 -0.64 48.02
CA THR A 22 46.40 -0.76 48.84
C THR A 22 46.08 -1.12 50.28
N ASN A 23 44.82 -1.25 50.64
CA ASN A 23 44.33 -1.61 51.97
C ASN A 23 43.44 -2.84 51.90
N GLU A 24 43.24 -3.49 53.03
CA GLU A 24 42.42 -4.70 53.12
C GLU A 24 41.02 -4.51 52.53
N GLY A 25 40.51 -5.55 51.89
CA GLY A 25 39.19 -5.56 51.32
C GLY A 25 39.07 -6.52 50.13
N PHE A 26 37.86 -6.55 49.56
CA PHE A 26 37.63 -7.29 48.32
C PHE A 26 38.21 -6.54 47.12
N ASP A 27 39.10 -7.21 46.40
CA ASP A 27 39.71 -6.70 45.18
C ASP A 27 40.21 -7.84 44.26
N THR A 28 40.63 -7.48 43.06
CA THR A 28 41.44 -8.36 42.25
C THR A 28 42.79 -8.62 42.90
N VAL A 29 43.06 -9.86 43.26
CA VAL A 29 44.32 -10.26 43.89
C VAL A 29 45.37 -10.69 42.88
N ALA A 30 44.97 -11.31 41.79
CA ALA A 30 45.83 -11.64 40.67
C ALA A 30 45.08 -11.66 39.34
N LYS A 31 45.79 -11.37 38.24
CA LYS A 31 45.23 -11.41 36.88
C LYS A 31 46.32 -11.77 35.85
N SER A 32 45.91 -12.23 34.71
CA SER A 32 46.82 -12.39 33.54
C SER A 32 47.34 -11.02 33.08
N ALA A 33 48.59 -10.98 32.63
CA ALA A 33 49.26 -9.73 32.24
C ALA A 33 48.48 -8.96 31.14
N GLY A 34 47.93 -9.66 30.17
CA GLY A 34 47.17 -9.08 29.06
C GLY A 34 45.75 -8.62 29.38
N LEU A 35 45.24 -8.94 30.59
CA LEU A 35 43.88 -8.56 30.97
C LEU A 35 43.80 -7.09 31.38
N ASP A 36 43.00 -6.33 30.67
CA ASP A 36 42.86 -4.87 30.83
C ASP A 36 42.18 -4.52 32.16
N ASN A 37 42.75 -3.50 32.86
CA ASN A 37 42.24 -3.05 34.16
C ASN A 37 40.87 -2.35 34.06
N GLY A 38 40.58 -1.66 32.97
CA GLY A 38 39.29 -1.04 32.72
C GLY A 38 38.21 -2.12 32.48
N PHE A 39 38.55 -3.15 31.71
CA PHE A 39 37.67 -4.31 31.47
C PHE A 39 37.36 -5.04 32.80
N ILE A 40 38.36 -5.26 33.68
CA ILE A 40 38.13 -5.90 34.99
C ILE A 40 37.10 -5.09 35.80
N LYS A 41 37.28 -3.79 35.91
CA LYS A 41 36.37 -2.95 36.71
C LYS A 41 34.98 -2.87 36.11
N ALA A 42 34.86 -2.78 34.78
CA ALA A 42 33.59 -2.61 34.12
C ALA A 42 32.84 -3.94 33.93
N ALA A 43 33.54 -4.99 33.54
CA ALA A 43 32.91 -6.24 33.09
C ALA A 43 33.04 -7.42 34.09
N LEU A 44 34.05 -7.45 34.97
CA LEU A 44 34.25 -8.58 35.92
C LEU A 44 33.81 -8.27 37.34
N HIS A 45 34.18 -7.11 37.88
CA HIS A 45 33.85 -6.75 39.29
C HIS A 45 32.34 -6.77 39.60
N PRO A 46 31.44 -6.33 38.75
CA PRO A 46 29.99 -6.44 39.00
C PRO A 46 29.47 -7.86 39.20
N TYR A 47 30.23 -8.86 38.75
CA TYR A 47 29.93 -10.28 38.88
C TYR A 47 30.71 -11.01 39.95
N CYS A 48 31.67 -10.33 40.60
CA CYS A 48 32.39 -10.83 41.77
C CYS A 48 31.57 -10.60 43.04
N VAL A 49 30.45 -11.26 43.13
CA VAL A 49 29.51 -11.13 44.29
C VAL A 49 29.06 -12.51 44.74
N TYR A 50 29.03 -12.71 46.05
CA TYR A 50 28.50 -13.93 46.61
C TYR A 50 27.95 -13.63 48.03
N LYS A 51 26.78 -14.15 48.31
CA LYS A 51 26.21 -14.16 49.66
C LYS A 51 25.90 -15.59 50.03
N ALA A 52 26.49 -16.04 51.10
CA ALA A 52 26.30 -17.39 51.60
C ALA A 52 24.84 -17.63 52.05
N PRO A 53 24.29 -18.81 51.84
CA PRO A 53 22.96 -19.16 52.32
C PRO A 53 22.81 -18.96 53.82
N GLN A 54 21.74 -18.26 54.20
CA GLN A 54 21.48 -18.00 55.64
C GLN A 54 21.24 -19.28 56.42
N GLU A 55 20.67 -20.31 55.78
CA GLU A 55 20.41 -21.60 56.38
C GLU A 55 21.72 -22.28 56.87
N LEU A 56 22.78 -22.27 56.02
CA LEU A 56 24.08 -22.88 56.37
C LEU A 56 24.83 -22.02 57.39
N LEU A 57 24.78 -20.70 57.27
CA LEU A 57 25.36 -19.81 58.26
C LEU A 57 24.71 -19.97 59.60
N ALA A 58 23.38 -20.06 59.68
CA ALA A 58 22.65 -20.22 60.95
C ALA A 58 22.90 -21.55 61.61
N ARG A 59 23.20 -22.62 60.84
CA ARG A 59 23.59 -23.95 61.36
C ARG A 59 25.05 -24.02 61.78
N GLY A 60 25.86 -23.01 61.52
CA GLY A 60 27.28 -23.03 61.73
C GLY A 60 28.02 -24.06 60.88
N GLU A 61 27.58 -24.26 59.64
CA GLU A 61 28.21 -25.23 58.73
C GLU A 61 29.67 -24.87 58.47
N ALA A 62 30.58 -25.76 58.85
CA ALA A 62 32.01 -25.53 58.72
C ALA A 62 32.63 -26.10 57.45
N ASP A 63 31.97 -27.04 56.80
CA ASP A 63 32.43 -27.61 55.56
C ASP A 63 32.13 -26.67 54.40
N GLU A 64 33.13 -25.99 53.84
CA GLU A 64 33.02 -25.08 52.71
C GLU A 64 32.44 -25.76 51.45
N SER A 65 32.66 -27.09 51.30
CA SER A 65 32.16 -27.83 50.15
C SER A 65 30.62 -27.94 50.12
N ARG A 66 29.97 -27.69 51.27
CA ARG A 66 28.51 -27.69 51.38
C ARG A 66 27.88 -26.37 50.95
N TYR A 67 28.65 -25.32 50.82
CA TYR A 67 28.15 -24.05 50.32
C TYR A 67 28.03 -24.10 48.81
N PRO A 68 26.86 -23.68 48.22
CA PRO A 68 26.67 -23.72 46.80
C PRO A 68 27.68 -22.81 46.11
N GLU A 69 28.39 -23.34 45.09
CA GLU A 69 29.24 -22.51 44.23
C GLU A 69 28.37 -21.70 43.25
N ALA A 70 28.78 -20.50 42.93
CA ALA A 70 28.14 -19.73 41.82
C ALA A 70 28.98 -19.91 40.56
N PHE A 71 28.54 -20.79 39.65
CA PHE A 71 29.11 -20.91 38.35
C PHE A 71 28.37 -19.97 37.42
N GLY A 72 29.07 -18.97 36.84
CA GLY A 72 28.49 -17.92 35.99
C GLY A 72 29.14 -17.90 34.63
N VAL A 73 28.33 -17.70 33.60
CA VAL A 73 28.77 -17.58 32.23
C VAL A 73 28.06 -16.39 31.58
N PHE A 74 28.80 -15.53 30.91
CA PHE A 74 28.20 -14.42 30.17
C PHE A 74 29.13 -13.91 29.08
N HIS A 75 28.54 -13.18 28.11
CA HIS A 75 29.29 -12.47 27.09
C HIS A 75 29.41 -10.99 27.50
N ALA A 76 30.64 -10.49 27.55
CA ALA A 76 30.89 -9.09 27.83
C ALA A 76 30.62 -8.19 26.62
N ASP A 77 30.49 -6.86 26.82
CA ASP A 77 30.17 -5.92 25.75
C ASP A 77 31.18 -5.92 24.58
N ASN A 78 32.43 -6.31 24.83
CA ASN A 78 33.45 -6.48 23.77
C ASN A 78 33.35 -7.79 23.02
N GLY A 79 32.40 -8.67 23.38
CA GLY A 79 32.16 -9.98 22.79
C GLY A 79 32.98 -11.12 23.37
N ASP A 80 33.88 -10.88 24.34
CA ASP A 80 34.63 -11.93 25.02
C ASP A 80 33.69 -12.75 25.93
N LEU A 81 33.88 -14.08 25.96
CA LEU A 81 33.14 -14.97 26.86
C LEU A 81 33.79 -15.05 28.20
N VAL A 82 33.05 -14.73 29.27
CA VAL A 82 33.49 -14.84 30.66
C VAL A 82 32.88 -16.08 31.29
N ILE A 83 33.74 -16.93 31.88
CA ILE A 83 33.32 -18.14 32.60
C ILE A 83 33.87 -18.00 34.02
N GLY A 84 33.00 -17.89 34.99
CA GLY A 84 33.38 -17.63 36.37
C GLY A 84 32.89 -18.70 37.34
N ARG A 85 33.67 -18.93 38.36
CA ARG A 85 33.28 -19.75 39.53
C ARG A 85 33.58 -18.97 40.81
N THR A 86 32.59 -18.79 41.63
CA THR A 86 32.71 -18.17 42.96
C THR A 86 32.39 -19.21 44.03
N VAL A 87 33.27 -19.35 45.00
CA VAL A 87 33.10 -20.27 46.13
C VAL A 87 33.16 -19.51 47.46
N TYR A 88 32.45 -20.04 48.42
CA TYR A 88 32.53 -19.57 49.80
C TYR A 88 33.89 -19.88 50.41
N VAL A 89 34.39 -18.99 51.27
CA VAL A 89 35.59 -19.18 52.04
C VAL A 89 35.23 -18.86 53.48
N SER A 90 35.42 -19.81 54.37
CA SER A 90 34.99 -19.76 55.79
C SER A 90 35.77 -18.70 56.60
N ALA A 91 37.04 -18.49 56.21
CA ALA A 91 37.91 -17.55 56.87
C ALA A 91 38.75 -16.78 55.83
N ASP A 92 38.72 -15.43 55.89
CA ASP A 92 39.59 -14.57 55.12
C ASP A 92 41.06 -14.65 55.63
N PHE A 93 41.95 -13.90 55.01
CA PHE A 93 43.37 -13.84 55.37
C PHE A 93 43.62 -13.48 56.90
N THR A 94 42.61 -12.95 57.58
CA THR A 94 42.68 -12.65 59.00
C THR A 94 42.27 -13.82 59.91
N GLY A 95 41.62 -14.85 59.27
CA GLY A 95 41.03 -15.97 60.04
C GLY A 95 39.76 -15.63 60.82
N GLN A 96 39.20 -14.42 60.66
CA GLN A 96 38.10 -13.92 61.49
C GLN A 96 36.75 -13.72 60.71
N ARG A 97 36.78 -13.59 59.39
CA ARG A 97 35.59 -13.26 58.61
C ARG A 97 35.44 -14.20 57.45
N SER A 98 34.23 -14.60 57.16
CA SER A 98 33.93 -15.30 55.93
C SER A 98 34.12 -14.39 54.72
N ALA A 99 34.57 -14.95 53.64
CA ALA A 99 34.79 -14.29 52.37
C ALA A 99 34.27 -15.18 51.25
N PHE A 100 34.63 -14.82 50.02
CA PHE A 100 34.45 -15.67 48.85
C PHE A 100 35.66 -15.49 47.92
N PHE A 101 35.89 -16.49 47.10
CA PHE A 101 36.91 -16.47 46.06
C PHE A 101 36.25 -16.65 44.69
N THR A 102 36.53 -15.72 43.79
CA THR A 102 36.07 -15.79 42.41
C THR A 102 37.23 -15.99 41.47
N HIS A 103 37.13 -17.01 40.62
CA HIS A 103 38.01 -17.23 39.48
C HIS A 103 37.25 -17.04 38.18
N HIS A 104 37.69 -16.09 37.33
CA HIS A 104 37.18 -15.90 35.97
C HIS A 104 38.20 -16.33 34.93
N TYR A 105 37.72 -17.04 33.91
CA TYR A 105 38.35 -17.16 32.61
C TYR A 105 37.71 -16.15 31.67
N VAL A 106 38.54 -15.43 30.93
CA VAL A 106 38.09 -14.53 29.85
C VAL A 106 38.56 -15.11 28.53
N VAL A 107 37.64 -15.71 27.79
CA VAL A 107 37.88 -16.35 26.50
C VAL A 107 37.66 -15.32 25.41
N PRO A 108 38.67 -15.03 24.58
CA PRO A 108 38.51 -14.09 23.48
C PRO A 108 37.37 -14.52 22.51
N LYS A 109 36.65 -13.53 21.97
CA LYS A 109 35.54 -13.77 21.06
C LYS A 109 35.89 -14.67 19.86
N GLU A 110 37.13 -14.61 19.40
CA GLU A 110 37.65 -15.41 18.30
C GLU A 110 37.69 -16.91 18.62
N ARG A 111 37.71 -17.26 19.94
CA ARG A 111 37.83 -18.63 20.43
C ARG A 111 36.55 -19.17 21.10
N GLN A 112 35.53 -18.37 21.23
CA GLN A 112 34.30 -18.75 21.93
C GLN A 112 33.50 -19.86 21.21
N GLU A 113 33.67 -19.99 19.90
CA GLU A 113 32.87 -20.93 19.09
C GLU A 113 33.00 -22.38 19.55
N ALA A 114 34.17 -22.78 20.02
CA ALA A 114 34.39 -24.11 20.62
C ALA A 114 33.50 -24.35 21.85
N PHE A 115 33.28 -23.33 22.70
CA PHE A 115 32.41 -23.44 23.88
C PHE A 115 30.92 -23.41 23.50
N VAL A 116 30.57 -22.80 22.38
CA VAL A 116 29.20 -22.77 21.85
C VAL A 116 28.83 -24.15 21.30
N ARG A 117 29.74 -24.79 20.55
CA ARG A 117 29.48 -26.07 19.86
C ARG A 117 29.68 -27.26 20.75
N GLU A 118 30.65 -27.20 21.65
CA GLU A 118 31.03 -28.28 22.55
C GLU A 118 30.69 -27.93 24.02
N PRO A 119 29.45 -28.17 24.49
CA PRO A 119 29.04 -27.84 25.85
C PRO A 119 29.93 -28.39 26.95
N GLU A 120 30.61 -29.50 26.68
CA GLU A 120 31.57 -30.10 27.59
C GLU A 120 32.70 -29.14 27.97
N ARG A 121 33.19 -28.33 27.05
CA ARG A 121 34.18 -27.28 27.28
C ARG A 121 33.73 -26.23 28.31
N LEU A 122 32.43 -26.11 28.51
CA LEU A 122 31.82 -25.14 29.44
C LEU A 122 31.44 -25.82 30.75
N PHE A 123 30.71 -26.95 30.68
CA PHE A 123 30.08 -27.54 31.86
C PHE A 123 30.98 -28.57 32.56
N ALA A 124 32.01 -29.11 31.90
CA ALA A 124 32.91 -30.08 32.45
C ALA A 124 34.32 -29.53 32.76
N LEU A 125 34.44 -28.19 32.98
CA LEU A 125 35.69 -27.55 33.37
C LEU A 125 36.19 -28.09 34.73
N ARG A 126 37.51 -28.38 34.78
CA ARG A 126 38.16 -28.95 35.97
C ARG A 126 39.07 -27.98 36.69
N SER A 127 39.63 -27.00 36.05
CA SER A 127 40.78 -26.21 36.48
C SER A 127 40.49 -24.96 37.27
N PHE A 128 39.27 -24.82 37.83
CA PHE A 128 38.98 -23.66 38.71
C PHE A 128 39.73 -23.69 40.01
N ARG A 129 40.38 -22.59 40.39
CA ARG A 129 40.96 -22.37 41.68
C ARG A 129 39.88 -21.97 42.70
N SER A 130 40.06 -22.36 43.96
CA SER A 130 39.19 -22.03 45.08
C SER A 130 39.85 -21.09 46.09
N SER A 131 41.19 -20.91 46.00
CA SER A 131 41.99 -20.01 46.81
C SER A 131 43.23 -19.56 46.04
N TYR A 132 43.84 -18.49 46.53
CA TYR A 132 45.10 -17.97 46.00
C TYR A 132 45.88 -17.27 47.12
N ASP A 133 47.21 -17.52 47.19
CA ASP A 133 48.09 -16.80 48.07
C ASP A 133 48.65 -15.59 47.32
N ILE A 134 48.42 -14.38 47.84
CA ILE A 134 48.89 -13.16 47.23
C ILE A 134 50.44 -13.09 47.16
N GLN A 135 51.12 -13.89 47.93
CA GLN A 135 52.60 -14.00 47.89
C GLN A 135 53.11 -14.69 46.62
N ASP A 136 52.29 -15.46 45.94
CA ASP A 136 52.55 -16.04 44.61
C ASP A 136 52.61 -14.96 43.50
N GLY A 137 52.31 -13.71 43.86
CA GLY A 137 52.37 -12.53 42.97
C GLY A 137 51.04 -12.08 42.44
N LYS A 138 51.04 -10.94 41.75
CA LYS A 138 49.81 -10.34 41.19
C LYS A 138 49.54 -10.72 39.72
N THR A 139 50.42 -11.47 39.08
CA THR A 139 50.35 -11.86 37.68
C THR A 139 50.30 -13.37 37.58
N ILE A 140 49.28 -13.85 36.91
CA ILE A 140 49.06 -15.30 36.63
C ILE A 140 49.14 -15.57 35.14
N PRO A 141 49.48 -16.80 34.75
CA PRO A 141 49.67 -17.12 33.34
C PRO A 141 48.39 -16.95 32.51
N GLU A 142 48.60 -16.63 31.25
CA GLU A 142 47.56 -16.80 30.21
C GLU A 142 47.54 -18.29 29.84
N LEU A 143 46.38 -18.76 29.39
CA LEU A 143 46.20 -20.16 29.02
C LEU A 143 45.95 -20.31 27.52
N ASP A 144 46.51 -21.29 26.93
CA ASP A 144 46.23 -21.65 25.54
C ASP A 144 44.87 -22.38 25.43
N GLU A 145 44.58 -23.26 26.40
CA GLU A 145 43.33 -24.02 26.49
C GLU A 145 42.88 -24.17 27.95
N LEU A 146 41.58 -24.44 28.12
CA LEU A 146 41.04 -24.82 29.44
C LEU A 146 41.00 -26.33 29.56
N ASP A 147 41.36 -26.83 30.74
CA ASP A 147 41.23 -28.24 31.09
C ASP A 147 39.79 -28.61 31.39
N TYR A 148 39.24 -29.51 30.64
CA TYR A 148 37.89 -30.04 30.84
C TYR A 148 37.85 -31.56 30.62
N ASP A 149 36.82 -32.19 31.15
CA ASP A 149 36.57 -33.62 30.93
C ASP A 149 35.87 -33.88 29.57
N ALA A 150 36.64 -34.17 28.53
CA ALA A 150 36.11 -34.48 27.22
C ALA A 150 35.26 -35.78 27.16
N ALA A 151 35.41 -36.65 28.20
CA ALA A 151 34.64 -37.89 28.31
C ALA A 151 33.36 -37.70 29.16
N ALA A 152 33.17 -36.53 29.74
CA ALA A 152 31.97 -36.25 30.53
C ALA A 152 30.70 -36.43 29.69
N LYS A 153 29.81 -37.31 30.18
CA LYS A 153 28.50 -37.50 29.53
C LYS A 153 27.45 -36.65 30.29
N PRO A 154 26.58 -35.97 29.56
CA PRO A 154 25.45 -35.29 30.18
C PRO A 154 24.58 -36.32 30.90
N GLU A 155 23.94 -35.88 31.97
CA GLU A 155 22.96 -36.72 32.66
C GLU A 155 21.75 -37.00 31.74
N ASP A 156 21.16 -38.18 31.91
CA ASP A 156 19.93 -38.54 31.22
C ASP A 156 18.83 -37.48 31.49
N PRO A 157 18.26 -36.83 30.45
CA PRO A 157 17.30 -35.75 30.62
C PRO A 157 16.06 -36.13 31.43
N ASP A 158 15.53 -37.33 31.26
CA ASP A 158 14.32 -37.76 31.95
C ASP A 158 14.57 -37.99 33.42
N ARG A 159 15.74 -38.54 33.75
CA ARG A 159 16.15 -38.70 35.14
C ARG A 159 16.37 -37.33 35.84
N LEU A 160 17.04 -36.40 35.15
CA LEU A 160 17.27 -35.06 35.67
C LEU A 160 15.94 -34.32 35.92
N LEU A 161 15.09 -34.26 34.90
CA LEU A 161 13.79 -33.54 34.95
C LEU A 161 12.86 -34.16 35.98
N GLY A 162 12.81 -35.49 36.07
CA GLY A 162 12.04 -36.19 37.11
C GLY A 162 12.50 -35.86 38.53
N ARG A 163 13.84 -35.80 38.78
CA ARG A 163 14.41 -35.39 40.07
C ARG A 163 14.07 -33.94 40.44
N LEU A 164 14.08 -33.03 39.45
CA LEU A 164 13.74 -31.61 39.63
C LEU A 164 12.24 -31.32 39.61
N ARG A 165 11.41 -32.32 39.44
CA ARG A 165 9.95 -32.22 39.30
C ARG A 165 9.50 -31.27 38.17
N LEU A 166 10.29 -31.21 37.11
CA LEU A 166 9.96 -30.51 35.88
C LEU A 166 9.33 -31.46 34.88
N ASP A 167 8.04 -31.36 34.68
CA ASP A 167 7.34 -32.09 33.63
C ASP A 167 7.65 -31.47 32.24
N ARG A 168 7.06 -32.09 31.18
CA ARG A 168 7.18 -31.58 29.81
C ARG A 168 6.80 -30.09 29.73
N THR A 169 5.66 -29.74 30.33
CA THR A 169 5.13 -28.37 30.25
C THR A 169 6.06 -27.39 30.93
N GLY A 170 6.49 -27.68 32.15
CA GLY A 170 7.40 -26.82 32.92
C GLY A 170 8.75 -26.64 32.25
N PHE A 171 9.31 -27.73 31.66
CA PHE A 171 10.58 -27.62 30.91
C PHE A 171 10.45 -26.79 29.62
N LEU A 172 9.38 -26.99 28.85
CA LEU A 172 9.14 -26.19 27.63
C LEU A 172 8.86 -24.72 27.97
N GLN A 173 8.17 -24.44 29.06
CA GLN A 173 8.00 -23.07 29.57
C GLN A 173 9.34 -22.43 29.95
N LEU A 174 10.22 -23.19 30.62
CA LEU A 174 11.55 -22.73 30.96
C LEU A 174 12.37 -22.42 29.69
N LEU A 175 12.41 -23.34 28.75
CA LEU A 175 13.11 -23.16 27.50
C LEU A 175 12.58 -21.95 26.72
N TYR A 176 11.26 -21.79 26.64
CA TYR A 176 10.61 -20.62 26.08
C TYR A 176 11.06 -19.34 26.76
N ALA A 177 11.02 -19.29 28.10
CA ALA A 177 11.41 -18.12 28.88
C ALA A 177 12.87 -17.74 28.63
N VAL A 178 13.77 -18.75 28.57
CA VAL A 178 15.19 -18.54 28.27
C VAL A 178 15.36 -17.95 26.85
N MET A 179 14.73 -18.54 25.85
CA MET A 179 14.79 -18.02 24.47
C MET A 179 14.24 -16.59 24.38
N ALA A 180 13.11 -16.35 25.02
CA ALA A 180 12.48 -15.04 25.03
C ALA A 180 13.30 -13.97 25.76
N SER A 181 14.01 -14.35 26.85
CA SER A 181 14.86 -13.44 27.62
C SER A 181 16.00 -12.83 26.80
N LEU A 182 16.48 -13.56 25.79
CA LEU A 182 17.54 -13.08 24.88
C LEU A 182 17.05 -11.94 23.97
N THR A 183 15.75 -11.81 23.75
CA THR A 183 15.16 -10.84 22.82
C THR A 183 14.40 -9.71 23.51
N ASN A 184 13.76 -9.97 24.66
CA ASN A 184 12.86 -9.02 25.34
C ASN A 184 13.40 -8.37 26.62
N LYS A 185 14.68 -8.65 26.98
CA LYS A 185 15.36 -8.11 28.16
C LYS A 185 14.77 -8.54 29.53
N LYS A 186 13.76 -9.42 29.56
CA LYS A 186 13.28 -10.00 30.82
C LYS A 186 14.29 -11.00 31.35
N LYS A 187 14.33 -11.14 32.66
CA LYS A 187 15.20 -12.12 33.33
C LYS A 187 14.41 -13.39 33.62
N VAL A 188 15.13 -14.49 33.76
CA VAL A 188 14.56 -15.77 34.19
C VAL A 188 15.16 -16.12 35.55
N TYR A 189 14.32 -16.16 36.58
CA TYR A 189 14.71 -16.60 37.91
C TYR A 189 14.17 -17.99 38.19
N VAL A 190 15.04 -18.88 38.65
CA VAL A 190 14.70 -20.29 38.93
C VAL A 190 15.09 -20.66 40.35
N ALA A 191 14.10 -20.98 41.18
CA ALA A 191 14.34 -21.60 42.47
C ALA A 191 14.10 -23.12 42.36
N LEU A 192 15.10 -23.94 42.63
CA LEU A 192 14.99 -25.41 42.56
C LEU A 192 14.46 -26.01 43.87
N ASP A 193 13.72 -27.10 43.80
CA ASP A 193 13.37 -27.91 44.97
C ASP A 193 14.51 -28.90 45.30
N ALA A 194 15.63 -28.35 45.75
CA ALA A 194 16.82 -29.10 46.08
C ALA A 194 17.38 -28.66 47.44
N ASP A 195 18.16 -29.52 48.09
CA ASP A 195 18.98 -29.13 49.24
C ASP A 195 19.91 -27.97 48.84
N VAL A 196 20.10 -27.00 49.77
CA VAL A 196 20.89 -25.81 49.47
C VAL A 196 22.31 -26.14 49.03
N SER A 197 22.93 -27.21 49.58
CA SER A 197 24.27 -27.66 49.23
C SER A 197 24.32 -28.30 47.83
N ALA A 198 23.23 -28.85 47.35
CA ALA A 198 23.11 -29.49 46.02
C ALA A 198 22.58 -28.54 44.94
N ALA A 199 21.95 -27.44 45.34
CA ALA A 199 21.18 -26.56 44.43
C ALA A 199 21.99 -26.06 43.24
N SER A 200 23.23 -25.61 43.46
CA SER A 200 24.07 -25.12 42.36
C SER A 200 24.49 -26.24 41.40
N ALA A 201 24.79 -27.43 41.90
CA ALA A 201 25.13 -28.56 41.05
C ALA A 201 23.91 -29.01 40.19
N GLU A 202 22.73 -29.02 40.79
CA GLU A 202 21.47 -29.31 40.01
C GLU A 202 21.17 -28.19 39.03
N ALA A 203 21.38 -26.93 39.41
CA ALA A 203 21.24 -25.77 38.50
C ALA A 203 22.20 -25.88 37.28
N LYS A 204 23.47 -26.30 37.54
CA LYS A 204 24.45 -26.49 36.48
C LYS A 204 24.00 -27.59 35.50
N ARG A 205 23.51 -28.72 36.00
CA ARG A 205 22.98 -29.82 35.16
C ARG A 205 21.77 -29.40 34.34
N LEU A 206 20.83 -28.70 34.97
CA LEU A 206 19.67 -28.17 34.25
C LEU A 206 20.07 -27.15 33.20
N MET A 207 21.02 -26.26 33.52
CA MET A 207 21.53 -25.32 32.51
C MET A 207 22.29 -25.98 31.37
N GLU A 208 23.01 -27.08 31.63
CA GLU A 208 23.62 -27.86 30.57
C GLU A 208 22.57 -28.45 29.62
N LEU A 209 21.49 -29.03 30.17
CA LEU A 209 20.39 -29.53 29.35
C LEU A 209 19.74 -28.40 28.54
N VAL A 210 19.40 -27.27 29.19
CA VAL A 210 18.84 -26.10 28.51
C VAL A 210 19.79 -25.57 27.44
N TYR A 211 21.07 -25.46 27.72
CA TYR A 211 22.10 -24.99 26.79
C TYR A 211 22.18 -25.90 25.54
N ARG A 212 22.14 -27.22 25.72
CA ARG A 212 22.11 -28.20 24.62
C ARG A 212 20.83 -28.06 23.78
N CYS A 213 19.73 -27.67 24.38
CA CYS A 213 18.44 -27.41 23.75
C CYS A 213 18.34 -26.03 23.10
N LEU A 214 19.36 -25.20 23.10
CA LEU A 214 19.37 -23.90 22.46
C LEU A 214 20.17 -23.91 21.16
N PRO A 215 19.70 -23.24 20.08
CA PRO A 215 20.48 -23.03 18.87
C PRO A 215 21.79 -22.26 19.15
N TYR A 216 22.82 -22.48 18.33
CA TYR A 216 24.14 -21.86 18.53
C TYR A 216 24.08 -20.33 18.62
N ALA A 217 23.27 -19.66 17.78
CA ALA A 217 23.14 -18.21 17.83
C ALA A 217 22.59 -17.68 19.18
N MET A 218 21.77 -18.49 19.87
CA MET A 218 21.29 -18.18 21.21
C MET A 218 22.32 -18.50 22.28
N ARG A 219 23.07 -19.60 22.13
CA ARG A 219 24.18 -19.93 23.04
C ARG A 219 25.25 -18.82 23.06
N ARG A 220 25.52 -18.17 21.89
CA ARG A 220 26.46 -17.04 21.78
C ARG A 220 26.02 -15.78 22.51
N GLN A 221 24.81 -15.73 23.04
CA GLN A 221 24.27 -14.57 23.75
C GLN A 221 23.89 -14.90 25.20
N LEU A 222 23.70 -16.18 25.50
CA LEU A 222 23.19 -16.60 26.79
C LEU A 222 24.19 -16.32 27.90
N GLY A 223 23.70 -15.65 28.94
CA GLY A 223 24.43 -15.53 30.24
C GLY A 223 23.56 -16.11 31.34
N PHE A 224 24.20 -16.82 32.26
CA PHE A 224 23.53 -17.44 33.41
C PHE A 224 24.44 -17.55 34.63
N VAL A 225 23.82 -17.76 35.79
CA VAL A 225 24.52 -18.09 37.03
C VAL A 225 23.74 -19.17 37.80
N THR A 226 24.47 -20.14 38.37
CA THR A 226 23.88 -21.31 39.03
C THR A 226 23.47 -21.07 40.50
N TYR A 227 23.89 -19.94 41.10
CA TYR A 227 23.49 -19.60 42.45
C TYR A 227 23.56 -18.09 42.70
N GLN A 228 22.51 -17.57 43.26
CA GLN A 228 22.36 -16.29 43.92
C GLN A 228 21.44 -16.45 45.13
N ASN A 229 21.68 -15.69 46.20
CA ASN A 229 20.83 -15.80 47.38
C ASN A 229 19.44 -15.17 47.19
N GLU A 230 19.32 -14.14 46.35
CA GLU A 230 18.07 -13.42 46.07
C GLU A 230 17.98 -13.10 44.58
N PRO A 231 16.77 -12.90 44.06
CA PRO A 231 16.57 -12.51 42.65
C PRO A 231 17.04 -11.06 42.44
N GLU A 232 18.28 -10.90 42.03
CA GLU A 232 18.91 -9.62 41.69
C GLU A 232 19.36 -9.65 40.21
N GLY A 233 18.76 -8.83 39.37
CA GLY A 233 19.08 -8.78 37.96
C GLY A 233 20.46 -8.23 37.68
N LYS A 234 21.26 -8.95 36.90
CA LYS A 234 22.56 -8.49 36.35
C LYS A 234 22.45 -8.29 34.83
N GLN A 235 23.16 -7.31 34.29
CA GLN A 235 23.07 -6.92 32.89
C GLN A 235 23.21 -8.10 31.92
N HIS A 236 24.28 -8.90 32.07
CA HIS A 236 24.62 -9.95 31.12
C HIS A 236 24.05 -11.33 31.52
N TYR A 237 23.42 -11.50 32.70
CA TYR A 237 22.74 -12.73 33.05
C TYR A 237 21.28 -12.69 32.55
N HIS A 238 20.89 -13.71 31.82
CA HIS A 238 19.53 -13.96 31.34
C HIS A 238 18.83 -14.92 32.31
N VAL A 239 19.55 -15.94 32.81
CA VAL A 239 19.02 -16.96 33.70
C VAL A 239 19.78 -16.92 35.01
N MET A 240 19.08 -16.86 36.11
CA MET A 240 19.68 -16.81 37.45
C MET A 240 18.97 -17.82 38.35
N PHE A 241 19.74 -18.75 38.87
CA PHE A 241 19.25 -19.68 39.91
C PHE A 241 19.37 -19.03 41.26
N VAL A 242 18.25 -19.00 41.95
CA VAL A 242 18.11 -18.30 43.23
C VAL A 242 17.79 -19.25 44.36
N GLU A 243 18.12 -18.87 45.58
CA GLU A 243 17.90 -19.69 46.76
C GLU A 243 16.40 -20.02 46.94
N LYS A 244 16.09 -21.23 47.40
CA LYS A 244 14.73 -21.66 47.70
C LYS A 244 14.05 -20.71 48.68
N GLY A 245 12.86 -20.23 48.37
CA GLY A 245 12.11 -19.27 49.20
C GLY A 245 12.53 -17.80 49.03
N SER A 246 13.50 -17.47 48.17
CA SER A 246 13.88 -16.09 47.85
C SER A 246 12.89 -15.40 46.88
N ILE A 247 12.14 -16.15 46.07
CA ILE A 247 11.09 -15.59 45.21
C ILE A 247 9.85 -15.32 46.06
N ARG A 248 9.64 -14.05 46.38
CA ARG A 248 8.52 -13.60 47.20
C ARG A 248 7.53 -12.78 46.36
N LEU A 249 6.31 -13.30 46.19
CA LEU A 249 5.25 -12.60 45.51
C LEU A 249 4.13 -12.21 46.48
N PRO A 250 3.45 -11.05 46.30
CA PRO A 250 3.59 -10.14 45.15
C PRO A 250 4.80 -9.20 45.27
N ASP A 251 5.58 -9.09 44.18
CA ASP A 251 6.65 -8.10 44.02
C ASP A 251 6.59 -7.54 42.62
N ARG A 252 6.28 -6.24 42.49
CA ARG A 252 6.10 -5.54 41.21
C ARG A 252 7.32 -5.53 40.27
N GLN A 253 8.54 -5.68 40.86
CA GLN A 253 9.75 -5.73 40.04
C GLN A 253 9.96 -7.12 39.48
N LEU A 254 9.79 -8.15 40.33
CA LEU A 254 9.95 -9.54 39.93
C LEU A 254 8.81 -10.00 38.98
N GLU A 255 7.59 -9.50 39.14
CA GLU A 255 6.45 -9.84 38.28
C GLU A 255 6.63 -9.44 36.80
N LYS A 256 7.60 -8.59 36.49
CA LYS A 256 7.94 -8.24 35.10
C LYS A 256 8.75 -9.32 34.40
N ASP A 257 9.39 -10.18 35.17
CA ASP A 257 10.31 -11.21 34.70
C ASP A 257 9.66 -12.59 34.66
N TYR A 258 10.41 -13.59 34.26
CA TYR A 258 9.98 -14.98 34.23
C TYR A 258 10.43 -15.65 35.53
N LEU A 259 9.46 -16.19 36.29
CA LEU A 259 9.75 -16.78 37.60
C LEU A 259 9.36 -18.26 37.62
N PHE A 260 10.30 -19.11 37.99
CA PHE A 260 10.13 -20.55 38.16
C PHE A 260 10.43 -20.90 39.64
N ASP A 261 9.41 -20.91 40.45
CA ASP A 261 9.48 -21.28 41.88
C ASP A 261 9.03 -22.75 42.01
N LEU A 262 9.95 -23.67 41.67
CA LEU A 262 9.66 -25.09 41.60
C LEU A 262 9.29 -25.70 42.98
N PRO A 263 9.88 -25.24 44.12
CA PRO A 263 9.45 -25.70 45.43
C PRO A 263 7.97 -25.45 45.74
N ASN A 264 7.41 -24.38 45.15
CA ASN A 264 6.03 -23.99 45.35
C ASN A 264 5.14 -24.33 44.14
N GLU A 265 5.68 -25.05 43.13
CA GLU A 265 4.99 -25.42 41.90
C GLU A 265 4.40 -24.19 41.18
N ARG A 266 5.12 -23.04 41.18
CA ARG A 266 4.66 -21.78 40.63
C ARG A 266 5.53 -21.36 39.47
N ILE A 267 4.89 -21.08 38.35
CA ILE A 267 5.51 -20.46 37.19
C ILE A 267 4.78 -19.15 36.89
N HIS A 268 5.51 -18.04 36.75
CA HIS A 268 4.94 -16.72 36.50
C HIS A 268 5.59 -16.06 35.28
N GLY A 269 4.80 -15.27 34.59
CA GLY A 269 5.25 -14.46 33.45
C GLY A 269 5.36 -15.22 32.12
N VAL A 270 5.13 -16.54 32.09
CA VAL A 270 5.16 -17.35 30.88
C VAL A 270 3.72 -17.69 30.46
N ASP A 271 3.31 -17.12 29.37
CA ASP A 271 2.06 -17.53 28.72
C ASP A 271 2.38 -18.55 27.61
N ALA A 272 2.29 -19.83 27.96
CA ALA A 272 2.48 -20.92 27.02
C ALA A 272 1.15 -21.44 26.43
N SER A 273 0.01 -20.86 26.86
CA SER A 273 -1.30 -21.26 26.38
C SER A 273 -1.55 -20.73 24.97
N GLY A 274 -1.53 -21.63 23.99
CA GLY A 274 -1.99 -21.35 22.62
C GLY A 274 -0.91 -21.21 21.55
N THR A 275 0.34 -21.45 21.86
CA THR A 275 1.40 -21.50 20.85
C THR A 275 1.96 -22.91 20.75
N GLU A 276 1.50 -23.68 19.79
CA GLU A 276 2.19 -24.88 19.32
C GLU A 276 3.51 -24.44 18.69
N HIS A 277 4.59 -24.58 19.42
CA HIS A 277 5.93 -24.28 18.93
C HIS A 277 6.60 -25.57 18.45
N SER A 278 6.57 -25.81 17.15
CA SER A 278 7.15 -27.00 16.54
C SER A 278 8.64 -27.20 16.92
N TYR A 279 9.37 -26.13 17.19
CA TYR A 279 10.72 -26.20 17.71
C TYR A 279 10.79 -26.78 19.13
N LEU A 280 9.91 -26.31 20.03
CA LEU A 280 9.88 -26.80 21.41
C LEU A 280 9.50 -28.29 21.46
N ASP A 281 8.55 -28.71 20.63
CA ASP A 281 8.18 -30.12 20.50
C ASP A 281 9.34 -30.94 19.96
N TYR A 282 10.01 -30.45 18.93
CA TYR A 282 11.19 -31.09 18.36
C TYR A 282 12.30 -31.29 19.39
N VAL A 283 12.59 -30.24 20.17
CA VAL A 283 13.59 -30.32 21.27
C VAL A 283 13.16 -31.32 22.30
N TRP A 284 11.89 -31.37 22.70
CA TRP A 284 11.41 -32.37 23.66
C TRP A 284 11.58 -33.79 23.14
N GLU A 285 11.30 -34.03 21.88
CA GLU A 285 11.49 -35.35 21.22
C GLU A 285 12.95 -35.75 21.16
N HIS A 286 13.88 -34.81 20.98
CA HIS A 286 15.30 -35.05 20.74
C HIS A 286 16.22 -34.64 21.92
N ARG A 287 15.66 -34.30 23.11
CA ARG A 287 16.46 -33.85 24.27
C ARG A 287 17.56 -34.85 24.72
N GLY A 288 17.36 -36.13 24.42
CA GLY A 288 18.32 -37.20 24.63
C GLY A 288 19.17 -37.58 23.41
N ASP A 289 19.01 -36.90 22.27
CA ASP A 289 19.75 -37.07 21.04
C ASP A 289 20.51 -35.78 20.65
N PRO A 290 21.69 -35.51 21.26
CA PRO A 290 22.47 -34.32 20.94
C PRO A 290 22.81 -34.21 19.45
N ALA A 291 23.13 -35.34 18.77
CA ALA A 291 23.48 -35.34 17.36
C ALA A 291 22.28 -34.92 16.47
N GLY A 292 21.07 -35.30 16.85
CA GLY A 292 19.83 -34.82 16.16
C GLY A 292 19.64 -33.33 16.28
N LEU A 293 19.83 -32.78 17.48
CA LEU A 293 19.75 -31.35 17.74
C LEU A 293 20.85 -30.58 16.99
N GLU A 294 22.09 -31.08 16.97
CA GLU A 294 23.22 -30.43 16.28
C GLU A 294 22.96 -30.34 14.78
N ARG A 295 22.49 -31.42 14.14
CA ARG A 295 22.13 -31.42 12.72
C ARG A 295 21.07 -30.34 12.40
N PHE A 296 20.12 -30.15 13.31
CA PHE A 296 19.13 -29.10 13.18
C PHE A 296 19.76 -27.71 13.38
N TYR A 297 20.65 -27.55 14.36
CA TYR A 297 21.33 -26.26 14.59
C TYR A 297 22.25 -25.87 13.45
N ASP A 298 22.94 -26.81 12.84
CA ASP A 298 23.76 -26.59 11.63
C ASP A 298 22.88 -26.13 10.44
N PHE A 299 21.68 -26.71 10.30
CA PHE A 299 20.70 -26.23 9.34
C PHE A 299 20.26 -24.79 9.62
N CYS A 300 19.97 -24.47 10.88
CA CYS A 300 19.61 -23.13 11.29
C CYS A 300 20.75 -22.11 11.09
N GLU A 301 22.00 -22.47 11.39
CA GLU A 301 23.17 -21.62 11.16
C GLU A 301 23.28 -21.21 9.68
N GLU A 302 23.14 -22.19 8.77
CA GLU A 302 23.15 -21.91 7.33
C GLU A 302 21.96 -21.02 6.93
N ALA A 303 20.76 -21.33 7.41
CA ALA A 303 19.55 -20.60 7.07
C ALA A 303 19.56 -19.15 7.59
N LEU A 304 20.11 -18.92 8.79
CA LEU A 304 20.11 -17.62 9.49
C LEU A 304 21.42 -16.85 9.40
N GLN A 305 22.35 -17.28 8.55
CA GLN A 305 23.72 -16.73 8.47
C GLN A 305 23.77 -15.19 8.38
N ASP A 306 22.80 -14.58 7.71
CA ASP A 306 22.75 -13.12 7.50
C ASP A 306 21.60 -12.45 8.29
N ALA A 307 20.98 -13.19 9.20
CA ALA A 307 19.84 -12.70 9.96
C ALA A 307 20.29 -11.78 11.09
N GLY A 308 19.63 -10.63 11.23
CA GLY A 308 19.85 -9.74 12.38
C GLY A 308 19.32 -10.34 13.69
N PRO A 309 19.74 -9.80 14.86
CA PRO A 309 19.37 -10.34 16.18
C PRO A 309 17.86 -10.52 16.40
N ALA A 310 17.04 -9.65 15.81
CA ALA A 310 15.57 -9.74 15.91
C ALA A 310 14.98 -10.97 15.24
N ALA A 311 15.66 -11.55 14.26
CA ALA A 311 15.23 -12.76 13.57
C ALA A 311 15.61 -14.06 14.35
N LEU A 312 16.46 -13.95 15.36
CA LEU A 312 16.91 -15.08 16.19
C LEU A 312 15.92 -15.36 17.33
N ALA A 313 14.64 -15.47 17.02
CA ALA A 313 13.56 -15.67 17.98
C ALA A 313 12.86 -17.03 17.72
N LEU A 314 12.14 -17.53 18.73
CA LEU A 314 11.45 -18.84 18.68
C LEU A 314 10.60 -19.05 17.41
N PRO A 315 9.86 -18.06 16.87
CA PRO A 315 9.09 -18.28 15.64
C PRO A 315 9.96 -18.69 14.44
N ALA A 316 11.17 -18.12 14.30
CA ALA A 316 12.08 -18.46 13.21
C ALA A 316 12.57 -19.91 13.36
N TYR A 317 12.96 -20.34 14.56
CA TYR A 317 13.37 -21.72 14.82
C TYR A 317 12.21 -22.70 14.64
N SER A 318 10.99 -22.32 15.00
CA SER A 318 9.80 -23.14 14.74
C SER A 318 9.53 -23.32 13.25
N GLN A 319 9.69 -22.27 12.46
CA GLN A 319 9.57 -22.35 11.00
C GLN A 319 10.67 -23.23 10.39
N LEU A 320 11.93 -23.00 10.80
CA LEU A 320 13.07 -23.80 10.32
C LEU A 320 12.96 -25.24 10.74
N CYS A 321 12.37 -25.54 11.91
CA CYS A 321 12.12 -26.92 12.33
C CYS A 321 11.19 -27.65 11.35
N GLY A 322 10.12 -27.00 10.90
CA GLY A 322 9.25 -27.56 9.85
C GLY A 322 10.01 -27.83 8.56
N LEU A 323 10.84 -26.88 8.10
CA LEU A 323 11.66 -27.05 6.91
C LEU A 323 12.71 -28.15 7.06
N PHE A 324 13.34 -28.25 8.20
CA PHE A 324 14.31 -29.30 8.51
C PHE A 324 13.66 -30.69 8.50
N ARG A 325 12.48 -30.83 9.13
CA ARG A 325 11.72 -32.10 9.10
C ARG A 325 11.40 -32.53 7.66
N ILE A 326 11.03 -31.58 6.78
CA ILE A 326 10.82 -31.85 5.36
C ILE A 326 12.13 -32.28 4.67
N GLU A 327 13.23 -31.59 4.95
CA GLU A 327 14.56 -31.98 4.45
C GLU A 327 14.92 -33.44 4.83
N GLN A 328 14.57 -33.82 6.06
CA GLN A 328 14.77 -35.18 6.57
C GLN A 328 13.78 -36.23 6.01
N GLY A 329 12.89 -35.84 5.10
CA GLY A 329 11.95 -36.73 4.42
C GLY A 329 10.59 -36.88 5.12
N GLN A 330 10.26 -36.04 6.10
CA GLN A 330 8.93 -36.02 6.70
C GLN A 330 7.96 -35.19 5.83
N ASP A 331 7.60 -35.74 4.69
CA ASP A 331 6.82 -35.08 3.64
C ASP A 331 5.43 -34.61 4.09
N SER A 332 4.87 -35.20 5.14
CA SER A 332 3.56 -34.79 5.70
C SER A 332 3.51 -33.31 6.12
N PHE A 333 4.62 -32.74 6.57
CA PHE A 333 4.72 -31.31 6.90
C PHE A 333 4.60 -30.43 5.66
N TYR A 334 5.17 -30.87 4.54
CA TYR A 334 5.02 -30.17 3.27
C TYR A 334 3.59 -30.27 2.72
N GLU A 335 3.01 -31.45 2.75
CA GLU A 335 1.68 -31.73 2.22
C GLU A 335 0.58 -30.94 2.93
N GLN A 336 0.74 -30.68 4.24
CA GLN A 336 -0.19 -29.87 5.02
C GLN A 336 -0.18 -28.40 4.61
N ASN A 337 0.94 -27.84 4.18
CA ASN A 337 1.07 -26.43 3.82
C ASN A 337 2.12 -26.19 2.74
N ARG A 338 1.86 -26.65 1.52
CA ARG A 338 2.77 -26.55 0.38
C ARG A 338 3.21 -25.11 0.08
N ALA A 339 2.25 -24.20 -0.06
CA ALA A 339 2.51 -22.80 -0.36
C ALA A 339 3.27 -22.10 0.77
N GLY A 340 2.87 -22.33 2.03
CA GLY A 340 3.55 -21.79 3.20
C GLY A 340 4.99 -22.27 3.33
N THR A 341 5.26 -23.53 2.97
CA THR A 341 6.61 -24.09 2.98
C THR A 341 7.51 -23.39 1.94
N VAL A 342 7.05 -23.27 0.69
CA VAL A 342 7.81 -22.56 -0.37
C VAL A 342 8.06 -21.10 0.03
N LYS A 343 7.03 -20.41 0.49
CA LYS A 343 7.16 -19.03 0.98
C LYS A 343 8.14 -18.95 2.17
N GLY A 344 8.08 -19.92 3.08
CA GLY A 344 8.97 -20.00 4.24
C GLY A 344 10.44 -20.17 3.83
N ILE A 345 10.74 -21.03 2.83
CA ILE A 345 12.10 -21.17 2.30
C ILE A 345 12.58 -19.85 1.68
N LEU A 346 11.75 -19.21 0.86
CA LEU A 346 12.10 -17.99 0.13
C LEU A 346 12.24 -16.75 1.02
N GLN A 347 11.75 -16.78 2.27
CA GLN A 347 12.06 -15.74 3.26
C GLN A 347 13.55 -15.71 3.63
N TYR A 348 14.25 -16.84 3.51
CA TYR A 348 15.67 -16.96 3.82
C TYR A 348 16.57 -16.89 2.59
N LEU A 349 16.03 -17.12 1.38
CA LEU A 349 16.79 -17.14 0.14
C LEU A 349 16.66 -15.81 -0.61
N THR A 350 17.81 -15.20 -0.91
CA THR A 350 17.93 -14.03 -1.78
C THR A 350 19.00 -14.29 -2.84
N ALA A 351 19.08 -13.44 -3.84
CA ALA A 351 20.15 -13.52 -4.85
C ALA A 351 21.56 -13.59 -4.25
N GLU A 352 21.79 -12.88 -3.14
CA GLU A 352 23.09 -12.79 -2.47
C GLU A 352 23.38 -14.01 -1.58
N THR A 353 22.32 -14.62 -1.04
CA THR A 353 22.47 -15.69 -0.03
C THR A 353 22.33 -17.09 -0.59
N MET A 354 21.73 -17.28 -1.78
CA MET A 354 21.46 -18.57 -2.39
C MET A 354 22.69 -19.49 -2.49
N GLY A 355 23.86 -18.92 -2.85
CA GLY A 355 25.11 -19.67 -2.96
C GLY A 355 25.66 -20.16 -1.63
N ARG A 356 25.29 -19.53 -0.50
CA ARG A 356 25.72 -19.88 0.86
C ARG A 356 24.71 -20.77 1.58
N LYS A 357 23.42 -20.59 1.32
CA LYS A 357 22.30 -21.36 1.91
C LYS A 357 21.91 -22.54 1.02
N LYS A 358 22.88 -23.43 0.78
CA LYS A 358 22.76 -24.53 -0.18
C LYS A 358 21.64 -25.51 0.17
N ARG A 359 21.53 -25.87 1.46
CA ARG A 359 20.52 -26.83 1.93
C ARG A 359 19.09 -26.34 1.64
N LEU A 360 18.81 -25.06 1.90
CA LEU A 360 17.49 -24.48 1.59
C LEU A 360 17.23 -24.43 0.08
N ASN A 361 18.23 -24.09 -0.72
CA ASN A 361 18.11 -24.05 -2.17
C ASN A 361 17.90 -25.45 -2.76
N GLU A 362 18.61 -26.45 -2.27
CA GLU A 362 18.45 -27.85 -2.66
C GLU A 362 17.08 -28.40 -2.25
N LEU A 363 16.63 -28.06 -1.03
CA LEU A 363 15.30 -28.41 -0.55
C LEU A 363 14.21 -27.84 -1.47
N LEU A 364 14.30 -26.54 -1.82
CA LEU A 364 13.36 -25.93 -2.76
C LEU A 364 13.34 -26.64 -4.10
N GLY A 365 14.53 -26.93 -4.67
CA GLY A 365 14.64 -27.69 -5.92
C GLY A 365 14.06 -29.10 -5.82
N LYS A 366 14.21 -29.78 -4.68
CA LYS A 366 13.58 -31.09 -4.41
C LYS A 366 12.05 -30.97 -4.40
N LEU A 367 11.51 -29.95 -3.74
CA LEU A 367 10.07 -29.74 -3.66
C LEU A 367 9.46 -29.39 -5.01
N ILE A 368 10.11 -28.54 -5.82
CA ILE A 368 9.67 -28.23 -7.19
C ILE A 368 9.62 -29.50 -8.03
N ARG A 369 10.65 -30.34 -7.95
CA ARG A 369 10.66 -31.64 -8.67
C ARG A 369 9.57 -32.61 -8.17
N LYS A 370 9.31 -32.62 -6.85
CA LYS A 370 8.23 -33.41 -6.27
C LYS A 370 6.86 -33.00 -6.86
N GLU A 371 6.58 -31.69 -6.90
CA GLU A 371 5.34 -31.17 -7.49
C GLU A 371 5.17 -31.49 -8.98
N LEU A 372 6.29 -31.55 -9.72
CA LEU A 372 6.25 -32.00 -11.12
C LEU A 372 5.86 -33.47 -11.28
N MET A 373 6.32 -34.30 -10.36
CA MET A 373 6.06 -35.75 -10.40
C MET A 373 4.68 -36.12 -9.82
N ASP A 374 4.14 -35.32 -8.94
CA ASP A 374 2.80 -35.50 -8.35
C ASP A 374 1.72 -35.17 -9.41
N GLY A 375 1.20 -36.23 -10.07
CA GLY A 375 0.33 -36.11 -11.25
C GLY A 375 -1.00 -35.40 -11.02
N ASP A 376 -1.54 -35.45 -9.82
CA ASP A 376 -2.93 -35.03 -9.51
C ASP A 376 -3.04 -33.70 -8.81
N SER A 377 -1.93 -33.14 -8.31
CA SER A 377 -1.93 -31.87 -7.60
C SER A 377 -1.98 -30.66 -8.52
N VAL A 378 -2.93 -29.77 -8.26
CA VAL A 378 -3.02 -28.44 -8.88
C VAL A 378 -2.58 -27.38 -7.86
N PRO A 379 -1.37 -26.80 -8.03
CA PRO A 379 -0.91 -25.76 -7.11
C PRO A 379 -1.81 -24.51 -7.16
N THR A 380 -1.87 -23.80 -6.03
CA THR A 380 -2.59 -22.53 -5.93
C THR A 380 -1.73 -21.34 -6.42
N ALA A 381 -2.35 -20.20 -6.67
CA ALA A 381 -1.63 -18.95 -6.97
C ALA A 381 -0.65 -18.56 -5.85
N GLU A 382 -0.98 -18.88 -4.59
CA GLU A 382 -0.11 -18.66 -3.43
C GLU A 382 1.17 -19.51 -3.47
N PHE A 383 1.14 -20.64 -4.14
CA PHE A 383 2.31 -21.47 -4.38
C PHE A 383 3.16 -20.93 -5.53
N VAL A 384 2.54 -20.45 -6.60
CA VAL A 384 3.22 -19.97 -7.82
C VAL A 384 3.91 -18.64 -7.60
N THR A 385 3.28 -17.71 -6.88
CA THR A 385 3.79 -16.34 -6.71
C THR A 385 5.20 -16.29 -6.10
N PRO A 386 5.52 -16.98 -5.00
CA PRO A 386 6.87 -17.01 -4.45
C PRO A 386 7.91 -17.61 -5.40
N LEU A 387 7.52 -18.62 -6.18
CA LEU A 387 8.42 -19.24 -7.18
C LEU A 387 8.77 -18.28 -8.31
N LEU A 388 7.88 -17.32 -8.62
CA LEU A 388 8.18 -16.24 -9.56
C LEU A 388 9.22 -15.25 -9.02
N GLU A 389 9.18 -14.95 -7.73
CA GLU A 389 10.21 -14.14 -7.07
C GLU A 389 11.57 -14.86 -7.11
N TYR A 390 11.56 -16.16 -6.83
CA TYR A 390 12.75 -16.99 -6.91
C TYR A 390 13.32 -17.09 -8.33
N TYR A 391 12.47 -17.13 -9.35
CA TYR A 391 12.90 -17.14 -10.75
C TYR A 391 13.86 -16.01 -11.09
N ALA A 392 13.68 -14.83 -10.49
CA ALA A 392 14.49 -13.65 -10.80
C ALA A 392 15.99 -13.87 -10.54
N PHE A 393 16.35 -14.71 -9.57
CA PHE A 393 17.73 -14.94 -9.16
C PHE A 393 18.17 -16.42 -9.19
N ALA A 394 17.29 -17.33 -9.62
CA ALA A 394 17.62 -18.73 -9.81
C ALA A 394 18.66 -18.94 -10.93
N ASP A 395 19.39 -20.05 -10.90
CA ASP A 395 20.26 -20.48 -11.99
C ASP A 395 19.45 -20.89 -13.24
N GLU A 396 20.08 -20.92 -14.40
CA GLU A 396 19.42 -21.18 -15.68
C GLU A 396 18.74 -22.56 -15.75
N GLY A 397 19.32 -23.57 -15.11
CA GLY A 397 18.70 -24.90 -15.01
C GLY A 397 17.41 -24.87 -14.21
N THR A 398 17.42 -24.18 -13.09
CA THR A 398 16.24 -23.97 -12.23
C THR A 398 15.19 -23.09 -12.92
N LYS A 399 15.60 -22.04 -13.64
CA LYS A 399 14.67 -21.22 -14.45
C LYS A 399 13.93 -22.06 -15.49
N THR A 400 14.66 -22.90 -16.22
CA THR A 400 14.06 -23.82 -17.20
C THR A 400 13.06 -24.78 -16.53
N LEU A 401 13.43 -25.33 -15.36
CA LEU A 401 12.55 -26.19 -14.59
C LEU A 401 11.28 -25.46 -14.13
N LEU A 402 11.40 -24.22 -13.67
CA LEU A 402 10.25 -23.40 -13.25
C LEU A 402 9.31 -23.08 -14.41
N ILE A 403 9.83 -22.72 -15.59
CA ILE A 403 9.02 -22.48 -16.79
C ILE A 403 8.22 -23.76 -17.13
N ALA A 404 8.88 -24.93 -17.15
CA ALA A 404 8.20 -26.19 -17.39
C ALA A 404 7.13 -26.51 -16.33
N SER A 405 7.44 -26.19 -15.05
CA SER A 405 6.52 -26.38 -13.95
C SER A 405 5.27 -25.52 -14.10
N PHE A 406 5.43 -24.22 -14.39
CA PHE A 406 4.32 -23.30 -14.57
C PHE A 406 3.44 -23.71 -15.75
N ALA A 407 4.02 -24.09 -16.88
CA ALA A 407 3.24 -24.61 -18.03
C ALA A 407 2.43 -25.86 -17.66
N LEU A 408 3.04 -26.80 -16.93
CA LEU A 408 2.37 -27.99 -16.44
C LEU A 408 1.24 -27.67 -15.45
N TYR A 409 1.44 -26.74 -14.52
CA TYR A 409 0.43 -26.36 -13.53
C TYR A 409 -0.79 -25.71 -14.19
N ILE A 410 -0.56 -24.86 -15.18
CA ILE A 410 -1.64 -24.26 -15.99
C ILE A 410 -2.46 -25.34 -16.70
N ARG A 411 -1.79 -26.28 -17.35
CA ARG A 411 -2.44 -27.42 -18.00
C ARG A 411 -3.25 -28.27 -17.03
N ARG A 412 -2.68 -28.62 -15.87
CA ARG A 412 -3.35 -29.42 -14.83
C ARG A 412 -4.60 -28.71 -14.31
N ALA A 413 -4.49 -27.40 -14.04
CA ALA A 413 -5.62 -26.60 -13.56
C ALA A 413 -6.76 -26.58 -14.58
N ALA A 414 -6.45 -26.38 -15.86
CA ALA A 414 -7.45 -26.43 -16.92
C ALA A 414 -8.06 -27.82 -17.09
N SER A 415 -7.23 -28.88 -17.06
CA SER A 415 -7.67 -30.28 -17.20
C SER A 415 -8.55 -30.73 -16.04
N ALA A 416 -8.20 -30.36 -14.80
CA ALA A 416 -8.98 -30.69 -13.60
C ALA A 416 -10.39 -30.05 -13.63
N ALA A 417 -10.53 -28.94 -14.32
CA ALA A 417 -11.81 -28.25 -14.54
C ALA A 417 -12.49 -28.66 -15.88
N SER A 418 -12.27 -29.87 -16.36
CA SER A 418 -12.83 -30.38 -17.61
C SER A 418 -12.50 -29.53 -18.85
N GLY A 419 -11.31 -28.92 -18.86
CA GLY A 419 -10.82 -28.07 -19.93
C GLY A 419 -11.20 -26.59 -19.80
N ASP A 420 -11.80 -26.17 -18.69
CA ASP A 420 -12.11 -24.75 -18.45
C ASP A 420 -10.85 -23.97 -18.03
N ILE A 421 -10.32 -23.18 -18.93
CA ILE A 421 -9.11 -22.36 -18.71
C ILE A 421 -9.27 -21.35 -17.56
N ARG A 422 -10.49 -20.97 -17.17
CA ARG A 422 -10.75 -20.03 -16.07
C ARG A 422 -10.18 -20.53 -14.75
N ALA A 423 -10.13 -21.83 -14.57
CA ALA A 423 -9.49 -22.44 -13.39
C ALA A 423 -7.97 -22.17 -13.31
N ALA A 424 -7.31 -21.99 -14.45
CA ALA A 424 -5.88 -21.70 -14.52
C ALA A 424 -5.55 -20.19 -14.47
N VAL A 425 -6.53 -19.30 -14.64
CA VAL A 425 -6.30 -17.84 -14.65
C VAL A 425 -5.60 -17.34 -13.38
N PRO A 426 -5.97 -17.77 -12.16
CA PRO A 426 -5.25 -17.38 -10.94
C PRO A 426 -3.76 -17.72 -10.93
N LEU A 427 -3.36 -18.78 -11.65
CA LEU A 427 -1.95 -19.16 -11.80
C LEU A 427 -1.23 -18.31 -12.86
N ILE A 428 -1.94 -17.90 -13.90
CA ILE A 428 -1.39 -17.13 -15.03
C ILE A 428 -1.25 -15.64 -14.71
N ASP A 429 -2.17 -15.07 -13.97
CA ASP A 429 -2.17 -13.63 -13.66
C ASP A 429 -0.90 -13.12 -12.96
N PRO A 430 -0.32 -13.85 -11.98
CA PRO A 430 0.98 -13.50 -11.43
C PRO A 430 2.13 -13.55 -12.45
N LEU A 431 2.14 -14.58 -13.32
CA LEU A 431 3.15 -14.74 -14.38
C LEU A 431 3.11 -13.57 -15.35
N ARG A 432 1.93 -13.13 -15.73
CA ARG A 432 1.71 -12.05 -16.68
C ARG A 432 2.32 -10.70 -16.24
N LYS A 433 2.48 -10.49 -14.93
CA LYS A 433 3.17 -9.30 -14.40
C LYS A 433 4.67 -9.29 -14.71
N GLN A 434 5.24 -10.47 -14.98
CA GLN A 434 6.64 -10.65 -15.38
C GLN A 434 6.70 -11.11 -16.84
N ASN A 435 6.65 -10.15 -17.77
CA ASN A 435 6.45 -10.42 -19.19
C ASN A 435 7.39 -11.50 -19.76
N ALA A 436 8.68 -11.47 -19.43
CA ALA A 436 9.64 -12.44 -19.94
C ALA A 436 9.33 -13.89 -19.51
N VAL A 437 8.93 -14.08 -18.24
CA VAL A 437 8.54 -15.39 -17.69
C VAL A 437 7.25 -15.85 -18.34
N PHE A 438 6.26 -14.97 -18.40
CA PHE A 438 4.97 -15.27 -19.02
C PHE A 438 5.15 -15.74 -20.47
N LEU A 439 5.95 -15.03 -21.26
CA LEU A 439 6.22 -15.40 -22.66
C LEU A 439 6.92 -16.75 -22.80
N ALA A 440 7.90 -17.03 -21.92
CA ALA A 440 8.58 -18.32 -21.94
C ALA A 440 7.60 -19.46 -21.58
N VAL A 441 6.75 -19.27 -20.56
CA VAL A 441 5.71 -20.23 -20.17
C VAL A 441 4.66 -20.38 -21.27
N LEU A 442 4.22 -19.28 -21.88
CA LEU A 442 3.26 -19.30 -22.97
C LEU A 442 3.80 -20.04 -24.21
N LYS A 443 5.06 -19.78 -24.56
CA LYS A 443 5.75 -20.48 -25.65
C LYS A 443 5.78 -21.97 -25.40
N GLN A 444 6.22 -22.38 -24.22
CA GLN A 444 6.26 -23.80 -23.83
C GLN A 444 4.87 -24.45 -23.83
N LEU A 445 3.86 -23.71 -23.31
CA LEU A 445 2.48 -24.16 -23.32
C LEU A 445 1.95 -24.28 -24.74
N TYR A 446 2.26 -23.35 -25.64
CA TYR A 446 1.83 -23.41 -27.04
C TYR A 446 2.51 -24.58 -27.79
N GLU A 447 3.81 -24.80 -27.57
CA GLU A 447 4.54 -25.92 -28.19
C GLU A 447 4.05 -27.30 -27.73
N GLN A 448 3.69 -27.45 -26.45
CA GLN A 448 3.30 -28.76 -25.88
C GLN A 448 1.80 -28.97 -25.79
N HIS A 449 1.02 -27.90 -25.61
CA HIS A 449 -0.43 -27.91 -25.37
C HIS A 449 -1.12 -26.72 -26.04
N PRO A 450 -1.10 -26.63 -27.39
CA PRO A 450 -1.59 -25.47 -28.12
C PRO A 450 -3.03 -25.09 -27.77
N GLN A 451 -3.91 -26.06 -27.57
CA GLN A 451 -5.30 -25.81 -27.19
C GLN A 451 -5.44 -25.04 -25.87
N THR A 452 -4.60 -25.32 -24.87
CA THR A 452 -4.65 -24.60 -23.60
C THR A 452 -4.20 -23.15 -23.78
N ALA A 453 -3.16 -22.89 -24.58
CA ALA A 453 -2.69 -21.54 -24.89
C ALA A 453 -3.75 -20.74 -25.66
N GLU A 454 -4.38 -21.35 -26.66
CA GLU A 454 -5.47 -20.75 -27.46
C GLU A 454 -6.69 -20.43 -26.59
N GLN A 455 -7.11 -21.35 -25.72
CA GLN A 455 -8.21 -21.13 -24.79
C GLN A 455 -7.94 -19.97 -23.84
N TYR A 456 -6.71 -19.84 -23.37
CA TYR A 456 -6.32 -18.71 -22.51
C TYR A 456 -6.38 -17.38 -23.28
N ALA A 457 -5.82 -17.35 -24.50
CA ALA A 457 -5.87 -16.16 -25.33
C ALA A 457 -7.30 -15.73 -25.64
N ALA A 458 -8.16 -16.69 -26.03
CA ALA A 458 -9.59 -16.44 -26.24
C ALA A 458 -10.30 -15.95 -24.99
N TYR A 459 -10.03 -16.58 -23.85
CA TYR A 459 -10.58 -16.15 -22.56
C TYR A 459 -10.23 -14.69 -22.26
N ARG A 460 -8.97 -14.30 -22.42
CA ARG A 460 -8.51 -12.93 -22.14
C ARG A 460 -9.22 -11.89 -23.00
N ILE A 461 -9.35 -12.18 -24.28
CA ILE A 461 -10.07 -11.30 -25.20
C ILE A 461 -11.56 -11.23 -24.83
N THR A 462 -12.19 -12.37 -24.61
CA THR A 462 -13.63 -12.43 -24.30
C THR A 462 -13.99 -11.86 -22.93
N ALA A 463 -13.08 -11.91 -21.97
CA ALA A 463 -13.27 -11.39 -20.62
C ALA A 463 -13.25 -9.85 -20.54
N SER A 464 -12.72 -9.14 -21.55
CA SER A 464 -12.72 -7.68 -21.58
C SER A 464 -14.16 -7.15 -21.49
N GLY A 465 -14.45 -6.37 -20.45
CA GLY A 465 -15.78 -5.81 -20.21
C GLY A 465 -16.02 -4.48 -20.93
N SER A 466 -14.96 -3.81 -21.38
CA SER A 466 -14.98 -2.51 -22.02
C SER A 466 -14.02 -2.46 -23.19
N VAL A 467 -14.24 -1.50 -24.11
CA VAL A 467 -13.30 -1.26 -25.23
C VAL A 467 -11.90 -0.90 -24.73
N LYS A 468 -11.79 -0.16 -23.62
CA LYS A 468 -10.48 0.18 -23.04
C LYS A 468 -9.73 -1.08 -22.61
N GLU A 469 -10.35 -1.95 -21.83
CA GLU A 469 -9.72 -3.22 -21.40
C GLU A 469 -9.34 -4.08 -22.60
N PHE A 470 -10.20 -4.12 -23.61
CA PHE A 470 -9.92 -4.82 -24.86
C PHE A 470 -8.67 -4.25 -25.57
N LEU A 471 -8.54 -2.94 -25.70
CA LEU A 471 -7.37 -2.30 -26.33
C LEU A 471 -6.09 -2.51 -25.51
N ASP A 472 -6.17 -2.46 -24.18
CA ASP A 472 -5.05 -2.76 -23.29
C ASP A 472 -4.61 -4.22 -23.46
N GLU A 473 -5.55 -5.14 -23.62
CA GLU A 473 -5.28 -6.54 -23.88
C GLU A 473 -4.64 -6.76 -25.26
N ILE A 474 -5.18 -6.16 -26.32
CA ILE A 474 -4.57 -6.21 -27.67
C ILE A 474 -3.17 -5.64 -27.67
N LYS A 475 -2.96 -4.50 -27.00
CA LYS A 475 -1.62 -3.89 -26.86
C LYS A 475 -0.64 -4.85 -26.20
N PHE A 476 -1.07 -5.52 -25.14
CA PHE A 476 -0.24 -6.51 -24.45
C PHE A 476 0.20 -7.62 -25.42
N TRP A 477 -0.74 -8.22 -26.17
CA TRP A 477 -0.44 -9.29 -27.13
C TRP A 477 0.43 -8.81 -28.28
N LEU A 478 0.21 -7.62 -28.79
CA LEU A 478 1.03 -7.02 -29.83
C LEU A 478 2.49 -6.84 -29.42
N VAL A 479 2.72 -6.42 -28.19
CA VAL A 479 4.08 -6.19 -27.68
C VAL A 479 4.76 -7.51 -27.31
N SER A 480 4.00 -8.44 -26.75
CA SER A 480 4.53 -9.62 -26.07
C SER A 480 4.52 -10.89 -26.94
N ALA A 481 3.52 -11.10 -27.78
CA ALA A 481 3.32 -12.32 -28.54
C ALA A 481 2.49 -12.09 -29.82
N ASP A 482 2.98 -11.21 -30.68
CA ASP A 482 2.29 -10.81 -31.90
C ASP A 482 2.07 -11.99 -32.89
N ASP A 483 2.98 -12.95 -32.93
CA ASP A 483 2.85 -14.16 -33.74
C ASP A 483 1.62 -14.98 -33.32
N LEU A 484 1.30 -15.04 -32.04
CA LEU A 484 0.09 -15.71 -31.54
C LEU A 484 -1.16 -14.88 -31.89
N LEU A 485 -1.10 -13.56 -31.76
CA LEU A 485 -2.20 -12.65 -32.11
C LEU A 485 -2.60 -12.79 -33.58
N LEU A 486 -1.66 -13.05 -34.48
CA LEU A 486 -1.89 -13.18 -35.92
C LEU A 486 -2.42 -14.55 -36.32
N GLN A 487 -2.51 -15.54 -35.42
CA GLN A 487 -3.16 -16.82 -35.74
C GLN A 487 -4.65 -16.63 -36.06
N HIS A 488 -5.15 -17.38 -37.05
CA HIS A 488 -6.52 -17.24 -37.55
C HIS A 488 -7.59 -17.36 -36.45
N PHE A 489 -7.42 -18.30 -35.56
CA PHE A 489 -8.28 -18.48 -34.39
C PHE A 489 -8.36 -17.21 -33.54
N PHE A 490 -7.22 -16.65 -33.17
CA PHE A 490 -7.14 -15.49 -32.27
C PHE A 490 -7.71 -14.24 -32.94
N ARG A 491 -7.39 -14.03 -34.22
CA ARG A 491 -7.96 -12.95 -35.05
C ARG A 491 -9.49 -12.96 -35.05
N ASN A 492 -10.11 -14.12 -35.23
CA ASN A 492 -11.56 -14.25 -35.20
C ASN A 492 -12.19 -13.90 -33.86
N GLU A 493 -11.60 -14.34 -32.74
CA GLU A 493 -12.10 -13.98 -31.42
C GLU A 493 -11.93 -12.47 -31.12
N VAL A 494 -10.85 -11.85 -31.59
CA VAL A 494 -10.65 -10.39 -31.50
C VAL A 494 -11.72 -9.63 -32.27
N LEU A 495 -11.96 -9.99 -33.52
CA LEU A 495 -12.99 -9.36 -34.35
C LEU A 495 -14.39 -9.52 -33.77
N LYS A 496 -14.73 -10.71 -33.33
CA LYS A 496 -16.02 -11.01 -32.69
C LYS A 496 -16.24 -10.20 -31.43
N LYS A 497 -15.20 -10.11 -30.57
CA LYS A 497 -15.27 -9.34 -29.31
C LYS A 497 -15.38 -7.86 -29.56
N LEU A 498 -14.62 -7.32 -30.50
CA LEU A 498 -14.70 -5.92 -30.90
C LEU A 498 -16.12 -5.53 -31.30
N LYS A 499 -16.75 -6.33 -32.14
CA LYS A 499 -18.17 -6.15 -32.52
C LYS A 499 -19.09 -6.10 -31.31
N GLN A 500 -18.97 -7.07 -30.41
CA GLN A 500 -19.80 -7.14 -29.22
C GLN A 500 -19.63 -5.90 -28.32
N LEU A 501 -18.41 -5.43 -28.14
CA LEU A 501 -18.14 -4.27 -27.33
C LEU A 501 -18.67 -2.97 -27.94
N LEU A 502 -18.51 -2.79 -29.24
CA LEU A 502 -19.05 -1.63 -29.97
C LEU A 502 -20.57 -1.61 -29.94
N LYS A 503 -21.23 -2.79 -30.08
CA LYS A 503 -22.70 -2.91 -29.93
C LYS A 503 -23.19 -2.59 -28.51
N ALA A 504 -22.42 -2.90 -27.50
CA ALA A 504 -22.79 -2.62 -26.11
C ALA A 504 -22.70 -1.12 -25.75
N GLU A 505 -21.87 -0.35 -26.45
CA GLU A 505 -21.72 1.09 -26.25
C GLU A 505 -22.86 1.89 -26.86
N LYS A 506 -23.88 2.21 -26.06
CA LYS A 506 -25.08 2.92 -26.56
C LYS A 506 -24.92 4.45 -26.57
N SER A 507 -24.36 5.06 -25.55
CA SER A 507 -24.34 6.52 -25.38
C SER A 507 -23.09 7.21 -25.94
N ARG A 508 -21.98 6.53 -26.06
CA ARG A 508 -20.67 7.06 -26.50
C ARG A 508 -20.10 6.28 -27.69
N ARG A 509 -20.94 5.58 -28.41
CA ARG A 509 -20.52 4.64 -29.46
C ARG A 509 -19.62 5.27 -30.52
N MET A 510 -19.97 6.46 -31.03
CA MET A 510 -19.19 7.16 -32.06
C MET A 510 -17.80 7.58 -31.55
N GLU A 511 -17.75 8.15 -30.36
CA GLU A 511 -16.49 8.55 -29.73
C GLU A 511 -15.59 7.33 -29.49
N VAL A 512 -16.14 6.25 -28.94
CA VAL A 512 -15.42 5.01 -28.68
C VAL A 512 -14.94 4.36 -29.98
N ALA A 513 -15.79 4.30 -31.01
CA ALA A 513 -15.41 3.79 -32.32
C ALA A 513 -14.29 4.60 -32.97
N LYS A 514 -14.38 5.94 -32.92
CA LYS A 514 -13.34 6.84 -33.42
C LYS A 514 -12.01 6.61 -32.71
N ASN A 515 -12.02 6.59 -31.38
CA ASN A 515 -10.80 6.40 -30.58
C ASN A 515 -10.17 5.02 -30.83
N THR A 516 -11.00 4.00 -30.99
CA THR A 516 -10.56 2.63 -31.30
C THR A 516 -9.95 2.55 -32.69
N TYR A 517 -10.59 3.18 -33.70
CA TYR A 517 -10.05 3.27 -35.04
C TYR A 517 -8.68 3.98 -35.08
N ILE A 518 -8.57 5.15 -34.42
CA ILE A 518 -7.33 5.92 -34.34
C ILE A 518 -6.25 5.12 -33.62
N TYR A 519 -6.59 4.33 -32.65
CA TYR A 519 -5.65 3.46 -31.95
C TYR A 519 -4.99 2.47 -32.94
N PHE A 520 -5.78 1.77 -33.74
CA PHE A 520 -5.25 0.83 -34.74
C PHE A 520 -4.56 1.52 -35.93
N ASP A 521 -4.97 2.71 -36.29
CA ASP A 521 -4.38 3.50 -37.35
C ASP A 521 -2.99 4.07 -37.01
N ARG A 522 -2.74 4.31 -35.72
CA ARG A 522 -1.47 4.83 -35.20
C ARG A 522 -0.48 3.74 -34.80
N LEU A 523 -0.86 2.46 -34.89
CA LEU A 523 0.09 1.39 -34.64
C LEU A 523 1.20 1.41 -35.72
N PRO A 524 2.48 1.32 -35.29
CA PRO A 524 3.58 1.34 -36.26
C PRO A 524 3.56 0.11 -37.14
N GLU A 525 3.87 0.30 -38.40
CA GLU A 525 4.09 -0.79 -39.36
C GLU A 525 5.19 -1.73 -38.82
N ARG A 526 5.05 -3.02 -39.05
CA ARG A 526 6.02 -4.02 -38.64
C ARG A 526 6.70 -4.61 -39.86
N GLU A 527 7.96 -4.26 -40.06
CA GLU A 527 8.77 -4.80 -41.16
C GLU A 527 8.71 -6.33 -41.21
N GLY A 528 8.40 -6.87 -42.38
CA GLY A 528 8.35 -8.32 -42.63
C GLY A 528 7.09 -9.03 -42.11
N LYS A 529 6.07 -8.30 -41.63
CA LYS A 529 4.80 -8.88 -41.17
C LYS A 529 3.57 -8.28 -41.85
N PRO A 530 3.34 -8.54 -43.17
CA PRO A 530 2.18 -8.00 -43.89
C PRO A 530 0.85 -8.47 -43.29
N GLN A 531 0.82 -9.61 -42.61
CA GLN A 531 -0.37 -10.14 -41.93
C GLN A 531 -0.82 -9.23 -40.78
N PHE A 532 0.09 -8.46 -40.21
CA PHE A 532 -0.22 -7.50 -39.15
C PHE A 532 -0.99 -6.29 -39.70
N GLU A 533 -0.54 -5.75 -40.82
CA GLU A 533 -1.21 -4.64 -41.50
C GLU A 533 -2.61 -5.04 -41.97
N ASP A 534 -2.74 -6.24 -42.59
CA ASP A 534 -4.03 -6.82 -42.96
C ASP A 534 -4.96 -6.98 -41.76
N PHE A 535 -4.46 -7.42 -40.62
CA PHE A 535 -5.23 -7.56 -39.41
C PHE A 535 -5.71 -6.19 -38.85
N CYS A 536 -4.83 -5.19 -38.81
CA CYS A 536 -5.21 -3.84 -38.39
C CYS A 536 -6.25 -3.23 -39.38
N MET A 537 -6.07 -3.47 -40.68
CA MET A 537 -7.05 -3.02 -41.68
C MET A 537 -8.41 -3.68 -41.47
N GLN A 538 -8.44 -4.99 -41.21
CA GLN A 538 -9.69 -5.71 -40.90
C GLN A 538 -10.37 -5.16 -39.63
N LEU A 539 -9.61 -4.84 -38.56
CA LEU A 539 -10.16 -4.25 -37.35
C LEU A 539 -10.73 -2.85 -37.61
N LYS A 540 -10.03 -2.02 -38.37
CA LYS A 540 -10.51 -0.70 -38.78
C LYS A 540 -11.77 -0.78 -39.61
N LEU A 541 -11.80 -1.68 -40.59
CA LEU A 541 -12.97 -1.94 -41.44
C LEU A 541 -14.18 -2.39 -40.60
N GLU A 542 -13.95 -3.31 -39.68
CA GLU A 542 -15.01 -3.83 -38.81
C GLU A 542 -15.65 -2.76 -37.94
N ILE A 543 -14.80 -1.83 -37.37
CA ILE A 543 -15.30 -0.68 -36.60
C ILE A 543 -16.21 0.20 -37.44
N GLN A 544 -15.83 0.46 -38.70
CA GLN A 544 -16.61 1.29 -39.62
C GLN A 544 -17.93 0.62 -40.06
N LEU A 545 -17.90 -0.68 -40.36
CA LEU A 545 -19.09 -1.45 -40.74
C LEU A 545 -20.07 -1.53 -39.60
N GLU A 546 -19.59 -1.86 -38.41
CA GLU A 546 -20.40 -1.99 -37.21
C GLU A 546 -21.07 -0.67 -36.79
N LEU A 547 -20.34 0.44 -36.99
CA LEU A 547 -20.87 1.76 -36.69
C LEU A 547 -21.98 2.15 -37.71
N LEU A 548 -21.78 1.85 -39.01
CA LEU A 548 -22.75 2.18 -40.06
C LEU A 548 -24.01 1.30 -40.03
N GLU A 549 -23.93 0.06 -39.57
CA GLU A 549 -25.08 -0.89 -39.57
C GLU A 549 -26.25 -0.35 -38.74
N ASP A 550 -25.97 0.27 -37.60
CA ASP A 550 -26.99 0.79 -36.67
C ASP A 550 -27.17 2.32 -36.73
N LEU A 551 -26.43 3.00 -37.58
CA LEU A 551 -26.43 4.45 -37.62
C LEU A 551 -27.68 5.00 -38.31
N THR A 552 -28.48 5.76 -37.54
CA THR A 552 -29.64 6.45 -38.05
C THR A 552 -29.29 7.89 -38.38
N PRO A 553 -29.12 8.32 -39.62
CA PRO A 553 -28.67 9.66 -39.98
C PRO A 553 -29.49 10.78 -39.34
N THR A 554 -30.80 10.63 -39.25
CA THR A 554 -31.72 11.65 -38.70
C THR A 554 -31.52 11.90 -37.20
N GLY A 555 -30.83 11.00 -36.47
CA GLY A 555 -30.56 11.11 -35.05
C GLY A 555 -29.32 11.91 -34.71
N LEU A 556 -28.42 12.14 -35.65
CA LEU A 556 -27.08 12.70 -35.42
C LEU A 556 -27.10 14.19 -35.06
N SER A 557 -26.22 14.56 -34.15
CA SER A 557 -25.89 15.94 -33.80
C SER A 557 -24.73 16.48 -34.66
N TYR A 558 -24.45 17.77 -34.57
CA TYR A 558 -23.29 18.38 -35.22
C TYR A 558 -21.97 17.75 -34.74
N GLU A 559 -21.86 17.54 -33.46
CA GLU A 559 -20.69 16.95 -32.81
C GLU A 559 -20.49 15.48 -33.25
N ASP A 560 -21.57 14.72 -33.32
CA ASP A 560 -21.55 13.35 -33.79
C ASP A 560 -20.98 13.24 -35.21
N LEU A 561 -21.44 14.11 -36.12
CA LEU A 561 -20.97 14.15 -37.52
C LEU A 561 -19.47 14.49 -37.61
N LEU A 562 -18.96 15.37 -36.76
CA LEU A 562 -17.53 15.66 -36.67
C LEU A 562 -16.71 14.48 -36.14
N GLN A 563 -17.31 13.67 -35.27
CA GLN A 563 -16.64 12.46 -34.78
C GLN A 563 -16.46 11.38 -35.85
N LEU A 564 -17.29 11.39 -36.89
CA LEU A 564 -17.25 10.41 -37.98
C LEU A 564 -16.21 10.75 -39.08
N GLU A 565 -15.37 11.79 -38.90
CA GLU A 565 -14.32 12.20 -39.84
C GLU A 565 -13.48 11.03 -40.36
N PHE A 566 -13.06 10.13 -39.45
CA PHE A 566 -12.17 9.02 -39.79
C PHE A 566 -12.72 8.04 -40.82
N MET A 567 -14.00 8.06 -41.08
CA MET A 567 -14.64 7.22 -42.08
C MET A 567 -15.27 7.98 -43.24
N LEU A 568 -15.45 9.32 -43.08
CA LEU A 568 -16.12 10.15 -44.07
C LEU A 568 -15.15 10.94 -44.96
N ASP A 569 -13.85 11.00 -44.58
CA ASP A 569 -12.91 11.90 -45.26
C ASP A 569 -11.46 11.43 -45.39
N PRO A 570 -11.10 10.87 -46.53
CA PRO A 570 -12.00 10.26 -47.56
C PRO A 570 -12.49 8.88 -47.12
N PRO A 571 -13.64 8.44 -47.55
CA PRO A 571 -14.08 7.07 -47.35
C PRO A 571 -13.06 6.09 -47.93
N GLN A 572 -12.68 5.07 -47.15
CA GLN A 572 -11.74 4.06 -47.64
C GLN A 572 -12.35 3.15 -48.68
N PRO A 573 -11.59 2.76 -49.71
CA PRO A 573 -12.09 1.88 -50.78
C PRO A 573 -12.62 0.53 -50.24
N GLU A 574 -11.97 -0.03 -49.26
CA GLU A 574 -12.33 -1.28 -48.60
C GLU A 574 -13.70 -1.17 -47.91
N LEU A 575 -13.96 -0.05 -47.23
CA LEU A 575 -15.26 0.21 -46.61
C LEU A 575 -16.35 0.26 -47.69
N VAL A 576 -16.15 1.05 -48.75
CA VAL A 576 -17.11 1.19 -49.87
C VAL A 576 -17.40 -0.18 -50.52
N HIS A 577 -16.36 -1.01 -50.69
CA HIS A 577 -16.49 -2.33 -51.31
C HIS A 577 -17.34 -3.29 -50.45
N ASN A 578 -17.18 -3.28 -49.14
CA ASN A 578 -17.85 -4.21 -48.22
C ASN A 578 -19.25 -3.77 -47.79
N LEU A 579 -19.71 -2.56 -48.18
CA LEU A 579 -21.05 -2.08 -47.83
C LEU A 579 -22.08 -2.60 -48.84
N ASN A 580 -23.27 -2.93 -48.35
CA ASN A 580 -24.45 -3.15 -49.15
C ASN A 580 -24.97 -1.81 -49.74
N SER A 581 -25.96 -1.86 -50.65
CA SER A 581 -26.49 -0.65 -51.27
C SER A 581 -27.03 0.37 -50.29
N GLY A 582 -27.70 -0.05 -49.21
CA GLY A 582 -28.23 0.84 -48.18
C GLY A 582 -27.11 1.50 -47.36
N GLY A 583 -26.07 0.73 -46.98
CA GLY A 583 -24.89 1.26 -46.30
C GLY A 583 -24.12 2.27 -47.13
N ARG A 584 -23.97 2.03 -48.45
CA ARG A 584 -23.36 2.99 -49.39
C ARG A 584 -24.12 4.30 -49.46
N MET A 585 -25.46 4.21 -49.59
CA MET A 585 -26.30 5.41 -49.60
C MET A 585 -26.16 6.20 -48.30
N THR A 586 -26.14 5.52 -47.15
CA THR A 586 -25.89 6.18 -45.84
C THR A 586 -24.53 6.82 -45.78
N LEU A 587 -23.48 6.15 -46.25
CA LEU A 587 -22.11 6.68 -46.26
C LEU A 587 -22.00 7.92 -47.18
N ASP A 588 -22.59 7.87 -48.41
CA ASP A 588 -22.59 8.98 -49.36
C ASP A 588 -23.35 10.20 -48.80
N LEU A 589 -24.51 9.96 -48.15
CA LEU A 589 -25.29 10.99 -47.48
C LEU A 589 -24.47 11.66 -46.34
N LEU A 590 -23.91 10.86 -45.45
CA LEU A 590 -23.10 11.39 -44.32
C LEU A 590 -21.83 12.09 -44.80
N THR A 591 -21.19 11.57 -45.86
CA THR A 591 -20.02 12.23 -46.49
C THR A 591 -20.38 13.60 -47.05
N ALA A 592 -21.51 13.72 -47.71
CA ALA A 592 -21.97 15.01 -48.26
C ALA A 592 -22.26 16.00 -47.12
N VAL A 593 -23.01 15.55 -46.11
CA VAL A 593 -23.30 16.39 -44.92
C VAL A 593 -22.00 16.81 -44.21
N TYR A 594 -21.08 15.88 -43.96
CA TYR A 594 -19.79 16.18 -43.30
C TYR A 594 -18.96 17.19 -44.13
N ARG A 595 -18.91 17.05 -45.45
CA ARG A 595 -18.19 18.00 -46.30
C ARG A 595 -18.80 19.39 -46.25
N VAL A 596 -20.13 19.51 -46.16
CA VAL A 596 -20.77 20.81 -45.95
C VAL A 596 -20.40 21.37 -44.58
N LEU A 597 -20.43 20.58 -43.51
CA LEU A 597 -20.10 21.02 -42.15
C LEU A 597 -18.64 21.46 -42.00
N THR A 598 -17.75 20.90 -42.79
CA THR A 598 -16.29 21.22 -42.81
C THR A 598 -15.89 22.06 -44.03
N LEU A 599 -16.81 22.88 -44.57
CA LEU A 599 -16.64 23.69 -45.77
C LEU A 599 -15.38 24.55 -45.79
N GLU A 600 -14.97 25.08 -44.62
CA GLU A 600 -13.79 25.95 -44.47
C GLU A 600 -12.47 25.24 -44.80
N ARG A 601 -12.44 23.93 -44.70
CA ARG A 601 -11.26 23.09 -44.98
C ARG A 601 -11.23 22.52 -46.38
N ARG A 602 -12.21 22.89 -47.28
CA ARG A 602 -12.45 22.21 -48.55
C ARG A 602 -12.63 23.17 -49.73
N LYS A 603 -12.39 22.65 -50.90
CA LYS A 603 -12.79 23.33 -52.10
C LYS A 603 -14.31 23.23 -52.31
N PRO A 604 -14.98 24.32 -52.64
CA PRO A 604 -16.45 24.27 -52.90
C PRO A 604 -16.87 23.23 -53.93
N SER A 605 -16.01 22.94 -54.94
CA SER A 605 -16.26 21.89 -55.97
C SER A 605 -16.44 20.52 -55.34
N ASP A 606 -15.70 20.19 -54.30
CA ASP A 606 -15.72 18.86 -53.68
C ASP A 606 -17.01 18.65 -52.85
N VAL A 607 -17.54 19.74 -52.32
CA VAL A 607 -18.83 19.75 -51.63
C VAL A 607 -19.97 19.61 -52.60
N VAL A 608 -19.94 20.36 -53.69
CA VAL A 608 -20.95 20.28 -54.78
C VAL A 608 -20.98 18.86 -55.35
N ALA A 609 -19.83 18.31 -55.74
CA ALA A 609 -19.73 16.94 -56.26
C ALA A 609 -20.29 15.88 -55.30
N ALA A 610 -20.13 16.06 -53.97
CA ALA A 610 -20.70 15.13 -53.00
C ALA A 610 -22.22 15.24 -52.92
N ILE A 611 -22.76 16.45 -53.02
CA ILE A 611 -24.22 16.68 -53.03
C ILE A 611 -24.85 16.17 -54.31
N GLU A 612 -24.24 16.40 -55.48
CA GLU A 612 -24.72 15.94 -56.77
C GLU A 612 -24.72 14.42 -56.94
N LYS A 613 -23.91 13.72 -56.18
CA LYS A 613 -23.86 12.27 -56.13
C LYS A 613 -25.09 11.64 -55.46
N LEU A 614 -25.80 12.42 -54.63
CA LEU A 614 -26.98 11.93 -53.90
C LEU A 614 -28.20 11.84 -54.80
N GLY A 615 -28.96 10.74 -54.69
CA GLY A 615 -30.30 10.65 -55.27
C GLY A 615 -31.27 11.61 -54.56
N PRO A 616 -32.44 11.93 -55.23
CA PRO A 616 -33.38 12.94 -54.72
C PRO A 616 -33.82 12.71 -53.27
N LEU A 617 -34.09 11.47 -52.88
CA LEU A 617 -34.55 11.13 -51.50
C LEU A 617 -33.42 11.27 -50.48
N ASP A 618 -32.18 10.94 -50.84
CA ASP A 618 -31.03 11.06 -49.94
C ASP A 618 -30.57 12.50 -49.85
N LEU A 619 -30.73 13.30 -50.88
CA LEU A 619 -30.55 14.75 -50.85
C LEU A 619 -31.51 15.40 -49.85
N ASP A 620 -32.81 15.05 -49.93
CA ASP A 620 -33.79 15.58 -48.96
C ASP A 620 -33.39 15.22 -47.49
N ARG A 621 -33.01 13.98 -47.28
CA ARG A 621 -32.55 13.51 -45.95
C ARG A 621 -31.27 14.25 -45.50
N ALA A 622 -30.32 14.44 -46.38
CA ALA A 622 -29.08 15.16 -46.09
C ALA A 622 -29.38 16.62 -45.73
N GLN A 623 -30.30 17.26 -46.49
CA GLN A 623 -30.72 18.63 -46.22
C GLN A 623 -31.48 18.78 -44.91
N GLU A 624 -32.36 17.82 -44.57
CA GLU A 624 -33.04 17.81 -43.28
C GLU A 624 -32.04 17.63 -42.14
N LEU A 625 -31.04 16.75 -42.27
CA LEU A 625 -29.99 16.58 -41.29
C LEU A 625 -29.15 17.87 -41.15
N LEU A 626 -28.78 18.53 -42.25
CA LEU A 626 -28.07 19.81 -42.21
C LEU A 626 -28.89 20.91 -41.50
N LYS A 627 -30.17 21.04 -41.83
CA LYS A 627 -31.04 22.00 -41.14
C LYS A 627 -31.14 21.74 -39.66
N LYS A 628 -31.26 20.49 -39.24
CA LYS A 628 -31.28 20.10 -37.84
C LYS A 628 -29.98 20.40 -37.15
N THR A 629 -28.83 20.00 -37.73
CA THR A 629 -27.49 20.13 -37.09
C THR A 629 -26.99 21.56 -37.03
N LEU A 630 -27.44 22.42 -37.96
CA LEU A 630 -27.05 23.83 -38.01
C LEU A 630 -28.05 24.75 -37.27
N GLY A 631 -29.25 24.22 -36.89
CA GLY A 631 -30.33 25.04 -36.33
C GLY A 631 -29.95 25.85 -35.13
N ASP A 632 -29.23 25.24 -34.16
CA ASP A 632 -28.81 25.89 -32.94
C ASP A 632 -27.53 26.75 -33.09
N LYS A 633 -26.90 26.72 -34.30
CA LYS A 633 -25.59 27.34 -34.55
C LYS A 633 -25.66 28.34 -35.72
N VAL A 634 -26.85 28.91 -35.95
CA VAL A 634 -27.03 29.89 -37.05
C VAL A 634 -26.32 31.19 -36.75
N GLY A 635 -25.29 31.47 -37.55
CA GLY A 635 -24.44 32.67 -37.39
C GLY A 635 -23.48 32.81 -38.58
N PRO A 636 -22.63 33.85 -38.60
CA PRO A 636 -21.72 34.20 -39.70
C PRO A 636 -20.84 33.03 -40.13
N GLU A 637 -20.40 32.17 -39.21
CA GLU A 637 -19.53 31.00 -39.47
C GLU A 637 -20.27 29.87 -40.20
N THR A 638 -21.59 29.81 -40.09
CA THR A 638 -22.42 28.76 -40.67
C THR A 638 -23.24 29.16 -41.89
N PHE A 639 -23.29 30.46 -42.24
CA PHE A 639 -24.09 30.97 -43.34
C PHE A 639 -23.78 30.23 -44.66
N GLY A 640 -22.50 30.03 -44.96
CA GLY A 640 -22.07 29.31 -46.17
C GLY A 640 -22.55 27.87 -46.23
N LYS A 641 -22.65 27.24 -45.04
CA LYS A 641 -23.11 25.83 -44.89
C LYS A 641 -24.62 25.74 -45.04
N ILE A 642 -25.36 26.70 -44.49
CA ILE A 642 -26.79 26.77 -44.54
C ILE A 642 -27.30 26.80 -46.02
N ALA A 643 -26.63 27.53 -46.91
CA ALA A 643 -26.99 27.57 -48.29
C ALA A 643 -27.08 26.17 -48.96
N TYR A 644 -26.18 25.26 -48.62
CA TYR A 644 -26.24 23.89 -49.15
C TYR A 644 -27.43 23.09 -48.61
N ALA A 645 -27.99 23.40 -47.46
CA ALA A 645 -29.19 22.75 -46.94
C ALA A 645 -30.45 23.11 -47.74
N PHE A 646 -30.32 24.04 -48.69
CA PHE A 646 -31.41 24.49 -49.58
C PHE A 646 -31.03 24.41 -51.08
N SER A 647 -29.93 23.69 -51.40
CA SER A 647 -29.48 23.47 -52.78
C SER A 647 -30.49 22.60 -53.58
N ARG A 648 -30.70 22.92 -54.83
CA ARG A 648 -31.55 22.20 -55.78
C ARG A 648 -30.75 21.92 -57.07
N PRO A 649 -29.89 20.87 -57.05
CA PRO A 649 -29.05 20.57 -58.23
C PRO A 649 -29.83 20.22 -59.47
N ASP A 650 -31.07 19.69 -59.34
CA ASP A 650 -31.92 19.29 -60.51
C ASP A 650 -32.75 20.43 -61.11
N ALA A 651 -32.63 21.65 -60.64
CA ALA A 651 -33.43 22.80 -61.09
C ALA A 651 -33.13 23.32 -62.53
N GLY A 652 -32.19 22.66 -63.24
CA GLY A 652 -31.69 23.14 -64.52
C GLY A 652 -32.42 22.70 -65.77
N ILE A 653 -33.25 21.63 -65.71
CA ILE A 653 -33.84 21.06 -66.93
C ILE A 653 -35.27 20.56 -66.72
N ARG A 654 -36.27 21.47 -66.71
CA ARG A 654 -37.61 21.11 -67.02
C ARG A 654 -38.07 21.99 -68.25
N GLY A 655 -38.33 21.31 -69.33
CA GLY A 655 -38.76 21.93 -70.57
C GLY A 655 -40.00 22.80 -70.47
N GLY A 656 -39.77 24.08 -70.42
CA GLY A 656 -40.72 25.15 -70.35
C GLY A 656 -40.12 26.44 -69.84
N GLY A 657 -39.32 27.13 -70.62
CA GLY A 657 -38.98 28.53 -70.68
C GLY A 657 -38.60 29.30 -69.40
N GLY A 658 -38.40 28.67 -68.22
CA GLY A 658 -38.03 29.39 -66.99
C GLY A 658 -36.93 28.64 -66.25
N TYR A 659 -35.80 29.29 -66.06
CA TYR A 659 -34.72 28.80 -65.19
C TYR A 659 -35.23 28.74 -63.75
N GLU A 660 -35.32 27.54 -63.14
CA GLU A 660 -35.52 27.48 -61.68
C GLU A 660 -34.23 27.82 -60.92
N ALA A 661 -34.40 28.41 -59.74
CA ALA A 661 -33.26 28.77 -58.90
C ALA A 661 -32.49 27.55 -58.41
N GLY A 662 -31.14 27.58 -58.45
CA GLY A 662 -30.29 26.53 -57.91
C GLY A 662 -30.41 26.37 -56.39
N TYR A 663 -31.20 27.25 -55.74
CA TYR A 663 -31.44 27.24 -54.31
C TYR A 663 -32.90 27.65 -53.99
N ASP A 664 -33.49 27.07 -52.93
CA ASP A 664 -34.77 27.46 -52.39
C ASP A 664 -34.58 28.62 -51.41
N PHE A 665 -34.47 29.83 -52.00
CA PHE A 665 -34.18 31.05 -51.23
C PHE A 665 -35.28 31.44 -50.26
N ASP A 666 -36.53 31.16 -50.57
CA ASP A 666 -37.64 31.49 -49.68
C ASP A 666 -37.58 30.69 -48.39
N ARG A 667 -37.46 29.36 -48.47
CA ARG A 667 -37.36 28.48 -47.31
C ARG A 667 -36.08 28.72 -46.54
N MET A 668 -35.00 29.09 -47.22
CA MET A 668 -33.74 29.41 -46.58
C MET A 668 -33.83 30.63 -45.66
N LEU A 669 -34.45 31.73 -46.17
CA LEU A 669 -34.65 32.93 -45.36
C LEU A 669 -35.62 32.69 -44.23
N GLU A 670 -36.73 31.93 -44.47
CA GLU A 670 -37.64 31.51 -43.39
C GLU A 670 -36.97 30.68 -42.32
N TYR A 671 -36.08 29.74 -42.70
CA TYR A 671 -35.33 28.93 -41.77
C TYR A 671 -34.37 29.78 -40.90
N VAL A 672 -33.54 30.62 -41.53
CA VAL A 672 -32.64 31.52 -40.78
C VAL A 672 -33.40 32.38 -39.79
N ALA A 673 -34.51 32.99 -40.25
CA ALA A 673 -35.36 33.81 -39.42
C ALA A 673 -36.00 33.03 -38.24
N ALA A 674 -36.45 31.81 -38.47
CA ALA A 674 -37.05 30.94 -37.46
C ALA A 674 -36.04 30.50 -36.37
N GLN A 675 -34.79 30.21 -36.74
CA GLN A 675 -33.76 29.75 -35.81
C GLN A 675 -33.14 30.91 -35.01
N THR A 676 -33.22 32.14 -35.54
CA THR A 676 -32.58 33.33 -34.92
C THR A 676 -33.58 34.25 -34.22
N ARG A 677 -34.63 33.68 -33.62
CA ARG A 677 -35.70 34.45 -32.93
C ARG A 677 -35.16 35.55 -32.01
N GLY A 678 -35.47 36.80 -32.32
CA GLY A 678 -35.15 37.98 -31.52
C GLY A 678 -33.72 38.49 -31.69
N THR A 679 -32.96 38.00 -32.69
CA THR A 679 -31.61 38.51 -33.03
C THR A 679 -31.60 39.12 -34.43
N ASP A 680 -30.62 40.01 -34.69
CA ASP A 680 -30.42 40.65 -35.98
C ASP A 680 -29.67 39.75 -36.99
N THR A 681 -29.44 38.48 -36.66
CA THR A 681 -28.65 37.51 -37.44
C THR A 681 -29.23 37.26 -38.85
N ILE A 682 -30.54 37.35 -39.02
CA ILE A 682 -31.15 37.26 -40.39
C ILE A 682 -30.67 38.40 -41.30
N TYR A 683 -30.46 39.57 -40.75
CA TYR A 683 -29.97 40.75 -41.52
C TYR A 683 -28.47 40.57 -41.79
N GLU A 684 -27.72 40.05 -40.84
CA GLU A 684 -26.31 39.66 -41.03
C GLU A 684 -26.17 38.65 -42.13
N PHE A 685 -27.06 37.61 -42.19
CA PHE A 685 -27.10 36.66 -43.28
C PHE A 685 -27.35 37.32 -44.66
N MET A 686 -28.32 38.27 -44.72
CA MET A 686 -28.60 39.01 -45.96
C MET A 686 -27.40 39.88 -46.40
N ILE A 687 -26.62 40.42 -45.47
CA ILE A 687 -25.41 41.17 -45.76
C ILE A 687 -24.28 40.23 -46.23
N TRP A 688 -24.10 39.16 -45.51
CA TRP A 688 -23.12 38.14 -45.89
C TRP A 688 -23.35 37.59 -47.27
N SER A 689 -24.65 37.34 -47.64
CA SER A 689 -25.03 36.83 -48.93
C SER A 689 -24.64 37.75 -50.10
N ALA A 690 -24.49 39.05 -49.85
CA ALA A 690 -24.05 40.02 -50.86
C ALA A 690 -22.59 39.84 -51.29
N GLY A 691 -21.78 39.11 -50.52
CA GLY A 691 -20.39 38.77 -50.86
C GLY A 691 -20.23 37.36 -51.42
N ASP A 692 -21.29 36.55 -51.44
CA ASP A 692 -21.22 35.12 -51.85
C ASP A 692 -21.78 34.93 -53.28
N SER A 693 -21.00 34.29 -54.12
CA SER A 693 -21.31 34.10 -55.55
C SER A 693 -22.59 33.32 -55.82
N ARG A 694 -23.06 32.53 -54.92
CA ARG A 694 -24.29 31.73 -54.99
C ARG A 694 -25.56 32.59 -54.98
N PHE A 695 -25.50 33.80 -54.51
CA PHE A 695 -26.60 34.77 -54.42
C PHE A 695 -26.47 35.85 -55.45
N SER A 696 -25.44 35.77 -56.34
CA SER A 696 -25.16 36.73 -57.36
C SER A 696 -25.55 36.19 -58.72
N GLY A 697 -26.09 37.03 -59.64
CA GLY A 697 -26.39 36.72 -61.04
C GLY A 697 -25.62 37.64 -61.98
N GLY A 698 -25.77 37.45 -63.23
CA GLY A 698 -25.09 38.22 -64.28
C GLY A 698 -25.35 39.76 -64.24
N SER A 699 -26.36 40.23 -63.50
CA SER A 699 -26.71 41.60 -63.23
C SER A 699 -26.44 42.07 -61.80
N GLY A 700 -25.67 41.32 -61.02
CA GLY A 700 -25.29 41.68 -59.68
C GLY A 700 -25.99 40.99 -58.52
N ILE A 701 -27.26 40.63 -58.60
CA ILE A 701 -28.01 39.82 -57.65
C ILE A 701 -28.85 38.78 -58.38
N ASP A 702 -28.93 37.56 -57.85
CA ASP A 702 -29.80 36.52 -58.41
C ASP A 702 -31.26 36.94 -58.40
N VAL A 703 -31.98 36.76 -59.53
CA VAL A 703 -33.38 37.24 -59.74
C VAL A 703 -34.34 36.56 -58.73
N HIS A 704 -34.12 35.29 -58.40
CA HIS A 704 -34.96 34.52 -57.49
C HIS A 704 -34.68 34.92 -56.04
N TYR A 705 -33.40 35.20 -55.76
CA TYR A 705 -33.02 35.71 -54.41
C TYR A 705 -33.59 37.10 -54.16
N ARG A 706 -33.51 38.03 -55.14
CA ARG A 706 -34.16 39.32 -55.08
C ARG A 706 -35.65 39.21 -54.81
N ALA A 707 -36.32 38.30 -55.45
CA ALA A 707 -37.74 38.05 -55.25
C ALA A 707 -38.05 37.50 -53.88
N ALA A 708 -37.18 36.58 -53.35
CA ALA A 708 -37.30 35.99 -52.01
C ALA A 708 -37.06 37.05 -50.91
N LEU A 709 -36.05 37.93 -51.07
CA LEU A 709 -35.84 39.03 -50.17
C LEU A 709 -37.07 39.96 -50.08
N THR A 710 -37.65 40.31 -51.26
CA THR A 710 -38.83 41.14 -51.25
C THR A 710 -40.00 40.47 -50.54
N ARG A 711 -40.28 39.17 -50.82
CA ARG A 711 -41.35 38.43 -50.19
C ARG A 711 -41.11 38.28 -48.66
N TYR A 712 -39.88 38.12 -48.27
CA TYR A 712 -39.52 38.00 -46.84
C TYR A 712 -39.90 39.27 -46.04
N PHE A 713 -39.46 40.45 -46.53
CA PHE A 713 -39.80 41.73 -45.90
C PHE A 713 -41.29 42.02 -45.94
N ASP A 714 -41.98 41.67 -47.04
CA ASP A 714 -43.42 41.88 -47.14
C ASP A 714 -44.22 41.01 -46.14
N ARG A 715 -43.81 39.76 -45.94
CA ARG A 715 -44.55 38.81 -45.12
C ARG A 715 -44.12 38.78 -43.63
N HIS A 716 -42.84 38.88 -43.37
CA HIS A 716 -42.27 38.58 -42.05
C HIS A 716 -41.79 39.80 -41.33
N ASP A 717 -41.30 40.84 -42.01
CA ASP A 717 -40.80 42.05 -41.33
C ASP A 717 -41.08 43.36 -42.12
N ALA A 718 -42.33 43.71 -42.27
CA ALA A 718 -42.78 44.94 -42.91
C ALA A 718 -42.35 46.24 -42.14
N LYS A 719 -41.68 46.09 -41.02
CA LYS A 719 -41.23 47.25 -40.17
C LYS A 719 -39.69 47.31 -40.04
N ALA A 720 -38.93 46.45 -40.67
CA ALA A 720 -37.47 46.35 -40.55
C ALA A 720 -36.79 47.72 -40.73
N PHE A 721 -37.12 48.47 -41.73
CA PHE A 721 -36.52 49.76 -42.01
C PHE A 721 -36.95 50.91 -41.07
N LYS A 722 -37.90 50.67 -40.13
CA LYS A 722 -38.21 51.58 -39.03
C LYS A 722 -37.19 51.47 -37.90
N ASN A 723 -36.52 50.35 -37.76
CA ASN A 723 -35.41 50.13 -36.84
C ASN A 723 -34.15 50.79 -37.42
N LYS A 724 -33.63 51.79 -36.69
CA LYS A 724 -32.48 52.56 -37.19
C LYS A 724 -31.21 51.75 -37.38
N PRO A 725 -30.75 50.86 -36.40
CA PRO A 725 -29.65 49.94 -36.65
C PRO A 725 -29.80 49.05 -37.86
N VAL A 726 -30.94 48.39 -38.02
CA VAL A 726 -31.22 47.48 -39.16
C VAL A 726 -31.17 48.21 -40.49
N LYS A 727 -31.77 49.43 -40.51
CA LYS A 727 -31.74 50.29 -41.68
C LYS A 727 -30.32 50.70 -42.10
N GLU A 728 -29.48 51.12 -41.12
CA GLU A 728 -28.12 51.48 -41.40
C GLU A 728 -27.31 50.32 -41.89
N LEU A 729 -27.50 49.12 -41.27
CA LEU A 729 -26.89 47.84 -41.61
C LEU A 729 -27.20 47.39 -43.05
N LEU A 730 -28.51 47.31 -43.42
CA LEU A 730 -28.94 46.85 -44.74
C LEU A 730 -28.61 47.84 -45.84
N LEU A 731 -28.70 49.13 -45.61
CA LEU A 731 -28.36 50.16 -46.62
C LEU A 731 -26.86 50.44 -46.76
N GLY A 732 -26.06 49.99 -45.80
CA GLY A 732 -24.61 50.09 -45.77
C GLY A 732 -23.89 48.91 -46.43
N VAL A 733 -24.62 47.99 -47.05
CA VAL A 733 -24.04 46.84 -47.74
C VAL A 733 -23.11 47.32 -48.86
N PRO A 734 -21.87 46.82 -48.96
CA PRO A 734 -20.87 47.25 -49.94
C PRO A 734 -21.28 46.92 -51.37
N ASN A 735 -22.15 45.92 -51.62
CA ASN A 735 -22.64 45.54 -52.92
C ASN A 735 -23.79 46.46 -53.38
N GLU A 736 -23.51 47.27 -54.42
CA GLU A 736 -24.48 48.27 -54.95
C GLU A 736 -25.81 47.66 -55.40
N ALA A 737 -25.76 46.46 -55.98
CA ALA A 737 -26.98 45.78 -56.46
C ALA A 737 -27.91 45.37 -55.29
N PHE A 738 -27.31 44.86 -54.20
CA PHE A 738 -28.05 44.52 -52.99
C PHE A 738 -28.59 45.77 -52.27
N ALA A 739 -27.73 46.82 -52.19
CA ALA A 739 -28.15 48.08 -51.60
C ALA A 739 -29.32 48.77 -52.38
N ALA A 740 -29.37 48.59 -53.72
CA ALA A 740 -30.48 49.05 -54.55
C ALA A 740 -31.78 48.31 -54.23
N VAL A 741 -31.70 46.97 -54.00
CA VAL A 741 -32.88 46.16 -53.67
C VAL A 741 -33.39 46.57 -52.27
N PHE A 742 -32.55 46.74 -51.30
CA PHE A 742 -32.94 47.17 -49.95
C PHE A 742 -33.53 48.61 -49.93
N LYS A 743 -33.03 49.47 -50.83
CA LYS A 743 -33.61 50.82 -51.03
C LYS A 743 -35.02 50.71 -51.67
N GLU A 744 -35.20 49.81 -52.63
CA GLU A 744 -36.50 49.58 -53.23
C GLU A 744 -37.55 49.04 -52.25
N ILE A 745 -37.15 48.01 -51.40
CA ILE A 745 -38.00 47.44 -50.38
C ILE A 745 -38.39 48.50 -49.36
N LYS A 746 -37.42 49.32 -48.92
CA LYS A 746 -37.64 50.45 -48.00
C LYS A 746 -38.66 51.43 -48.60
N LEU A 747 -38.54 51.79 -49.90
CA LEU A 747 -39.49 52.75 -50.53
C LEU A 747 -40.90 52.16 -50.58
N LYS A 748 -41.07 50.85 -50.67
CA LYS A 748 -42.37 50.17 -50.58
C LYS A 748 -42.93 50.14 -49.11
N GLN A 749 -42.08 50.13 -48.12
CA GLN A 749 -42.48 50.02 -46.71
C GLN A 749 -42.75 51.41 -46.07
N ASP A 750 -42.42 52.53 -46.70
CA ASP A 750 -42.46 53.85 -46.09
C ASP A 750 -43.48 54.78 -46.82
N PRO A 751 -44.82 54.52 -46.71
CA PRO A 751 -45.80 55.49 -47.11
C PRO A 751 -46.20 56.37 -45.90
N GLY A 752 -45.59 57.55 -45.69
CA GLY A 752 -46.24 58.62 -44.95
C GLY A 752 -45.59 59.11 -43.67
N ILE A 753 -44.42 58.69 -43.20
CA ILE A 753 -43.85 59.12 -41.88
C ILE A 753 -42.76 60.20 -42.05
N ILE A 754 -42.24 60.42 -43.22
CA ILE A 754 -41.16 61.42 -43.44
C ILE A 754 -41.64 62.86 -43.10
N GLN A 755 -42.95 63.25 -43.27
CA GLN A 755 -43.46 64.51 -42.90
C GLN A 755 -43.65 64.75 -41.38
N PHE A 756 -43.83 63.73 -40.57
CA PHE A 756 -44.07 63.88 -39.16
C PHE A 756 -42.79 64.15 -38.35
N VAL A 757 -41.67 63.56 -38.75
CA VAL A 757 -40.37 63.63 -38.01
C VAL A 757 -39.70 64.95 -38.16
N LEU A 758 -39.91 65.68 -39.27
CA LEU A 758 -39.32 67.03 -39.42
C LEU A 758 -40.00 68.14 -38.53
N ARG A 759 -41.20 67.86 -38.04
CA ARG A 759 -41.97 68.84 -37.27
C ARG A 759 -41.70 68.85 -35.73
N TYR A 760 -41.10 67.76 -35.20
CA TYR A 760 -40.93 67.64 -33.75
C TYR A 760 -39.49 67.51 -33.24
N LYS A 761 -38.47 67.65 -34.12
CA LYS A 761 -37.04 67.49 -33.81
C LYS A 761 -36.47 68.39 -32.71
N ARG A 762 -37.12 69.49 -32.33
CA ARG A 762 -36.60 70.46 -31.34
C ARG A 762 -37.11 70.28 -29.91
N ARG A 763 -38.14 69.46 -29.62
CA ARG A 763 -38.69 69.34 -28.23
C ARG A 763 -38.17 68.10 -27.48
N LEU A 764 -37.66 67.08 -28.14
CA LEU A 764 -37.17 65.83 -27.49
C LEU A 764 -35.76 65.99 -26.92
N PHE A 765 -34.98 66.97 -27.37
CA PHE A 765 -33.57 67.08 -26.98
C PHE A 765 -33.32 67.68 -25.59
N ARG A 766 -34.33 68.15 -24.88
CA ARG A 766 -34.16 68.78 -23.56
C ARG A 766 -34.51 67.91 -22.35
N LEU A 767 -35.07 66.76 -22.51
CA LEU A 767 -35.49 65.86 -21.39
C LEU A 767 -34.56 64.70 -21.03
N THR A 768 -33.58 64.44 -21.81
CA THR A 768 -32.66 63.29 -21.60
C THR A 768 -31.37 63.65 -20.83
N LEU A 769 -31.14 64.94 -20.50
CA LEU A 769 -29.83 65.33 -19.90
C LEU A 769 -29.76 65.35 -18.36
N LEU A 770 -30.84 65.05 -17.63
CA LEU A 770 -30.92 65.20 -16.16
C LEU A 770 -31.19 63.84 -15.38
N GLY A 771 -31.57 62.78 -16.04
CA GLY A 771 -31.97 61.50 -15.34
C GLY A 771 -30.94 60.42 -15.22
N LEU A 772 -29.92 60.40 -16.04
CA LEU A 772 -28.97 59.23 -16.16
C LEU A 772 -27.89 59.20 -15.07
N PRO A 773 -27.34 60.30 -14.50
CA PRO A 773 -26.24 60.15 -13.54
C PRO A 773 -26.68 59.72 -12.15
N LEU A 774 -27.94 59.92 -11.75
CA LEU A 774 -28.42 59.63 -10.39
C LEU A 774 -28.67 58.11 -10.19
N LEU A 775 -29.13 57.42 -11.23
CA LEU A 775 -29.41 55.98 -11.18
C LEU A 775 -28.13 55.15 -11.11
N LEU A 776 -27.06 55.59 -11.74
CA LEU A 776 -25.74 54.90 -11.75
C LEU A 776 -25.05 54.96 -10.39
N ILE A 777 -25.23 56.03 -9.62
CA ILE A 777 -24.60 56.17 -8.29
C ILE A 777 -25.29 55.25 -7.26
N ILE A 778 -26.60 55.07 -7.34
CA ILE A 778 -27.36 54.20 -6.39
C ILE A 778 -27.04 52.72 -6.61
N ILE A 779 -26.86 52.30 -7.86
CA ILE A 779 -26.50 50.89 -8.20
C ILE A 779 -25.06 50.60 -7.77
N LEU A 780 -24.14 51.56 -7.90
CA LEU A 780 -22.74 51.36 -7.53
C LEU A 780 -22.54 51.25 -6.00
N LEU A 781 -23.34 52.00 -5.23
CA LEU A 781 -23.27 51.95 -3.76
C LEU A 781 -23.87 50.67 -3.17
N SER A 782 -24.89 50.06 -3.80
CA SER A 782 -25.52 48.83 -3.29
C SER A 782 -24.76 47.56 -3.58
N THR A 783 -23.96 47.51 -4.65
CA THR A 783 -23.23 46.31 -5.05
C THR A 783 -21.82 46.17 -4.45
N LEU A 784 -21.23 47.30 -3.97
CA LEU A 784 -19.88 47.34 -3.41
C LEU A 784 -19.81 47.29 -1.88
N TRP A 785 -20.98 47.41 -1.19
CA TRP A 785 -21.02 47.49 0.29
C TRP A 785 -20.65 46.16 0.98
N THR A 786 -21.19 45.06 0.51
CA THR A 786 -21.00 43.75 1.13
C THR A 786 -19.58 43.13 0.96
N PRO A 787 -18.94 43.22 -0.22
CA PRO A 787 -17.57 42.68 -0.35
C PRO A 787 -16.49 43.55 0.30
N MET A 788 -16.73 44.90 0.46
CA MET A 788 -15.71 45.81 1.01
C MET A 788 -15.64 45.74 2.54
N MET A 789 -16.76 45.51 3.23
CA MET A 789 -16.77 45.30 4.69
C MET A 789 -16.19 43.97 5.11
N GLY A 790 -16.37 42.90 4.31
CA GLY A 790 -15.76 41.59 4.54
C GLY A 790 -14.23 41.56 4.38
N ALA A 791 -13.66 42.49 3.59
CA ALA A 791 -12.22 42.56 3.39
C ALA A 791 -11.46 43.33 4.47
N ILE A 792 -12.13 44.24 5.17
CA ILE A 792 -11.54 45.17 6.17
C ILE A 792 -11.68 44.63 7.60
N LEU A 793 -12.79 43.98 7.93
CA LEU A 793 -13.09 43.46 9.25
C LEU A 793 -13.20 41.92 9.22
N ARG A 794 -12.09 41.25 9.10
CA ARG A 794 -12.03 39.79 9.25
C ARG A 794 -11.81 39.47 10.74
N PRO A 795 -12.85 39.25 11.55
CA PRO A 795 -12.67 38.89 12.94
C PRO A 795 -12.03 37.49 13.03
N ALA A 796 -11.26 37.27 14.09
CA ALA A 796 -10.81 35.92 14.42
C ALA A 796 -11.99 35.09 14.96
N PRO A 797 -11.99 33.78 14.76
CA PRO A 797 -13.06 32.94 15.30
C PRO A 797 -13.06 32.96 16.83
N THR A 798 -14.22 32.91 17.44
CA THR A 798 -14.36 32.74 18.89
C THR A 798 -14.31 31.28 19.25
N LEU A 799 -13.35 30.91 20.10
CA LEU A 799 -13.18 29.55 20.58
C LEU A 799 -13.70 29.40 22.01
N THR A 800 -14.54 28.42 22.24
CA THR A 800 -15.01 28.02 23.57
C THR A 800 -14.52 26.61 23.87
N VAL A 801 -13.88 26.42 24.99
CA VAL A 801 -13.33 25.12 25.44
C VAL A 801 -13.99 24.75 26.76
N GLU A 802 -14.55 23.54 26.86
CA GLU A 802 -15.11 23.04 28.12
C GLU A 802 -14.01 22.93 29.19
N THR A 803 -14.40 23.02 30.42
CA THR A 803 -13.46 22.93 31.58
C THR A 803 -12.86 21.52 31.65
N LEU A 804 -11.56 21.44 31.62
CA LEU A 804 -10.84 20.19 31.89
C LEU A 804 -10.51 20.11 33.39
N PRO A 805 -10.44 18.90 33.98
CA PRO A 805 -10.06 18.75 35.35
C PRO A 805 -8.60 19.16 35.54
N GLU A 806 -8.33 19.97 36.55
CA GLU A 806 -6.94 20.41 36.87
C GLU A 806 -6.07 19.24 37.31
N LYS A 807 -6.68 18.20 37.90
CA LYS A 807 -6.03 16.95 38.28
C LYS A 807 -6.87 15.74 37.89
N THR A 808 -6.22 14.72 37.39
CA THR A 808 -6.87 13.46 37.01
C THR A 808 -5.99 12.28 37.34
N SER A 809 -6.60 11.14 37.60
CA SER A 809 -5.93 9.85 37.70
C SER A 809 -6.07 9.01 36.42
N GLN A 810 -6.78 9.52 35.45
CA GLN A 810 -6.97 8.82 34.18
C GLN A 810 -5.96 9.30 33.15
N PRO A 811 -5.31 8.40 32.41
CA PRO A 811 -4.24 8.73 31.48
C PRO A 811 -4.73 9.41 30.18
N VAL A 812 -6.04 9.57 30.04
CA VAL A 812 -6.66 10.22 28.87
C VAL A 812 -7.72 11.20 29.33
N VAL A 813 -7.67 12.42 28.82
CA VAL A 813 -8.74 13.42 28.97
C VAL A 813 -9.33 13.76 27.62
N THR A 814 -10.63 13.97 27.58
CA THR A 814 -11.33 14.37 26.35
C THR A 814 -11.47 15.90 26.31
N VAL A 815 -10.83 16.52 25.34
CA VAL A 815 -10.96 17.95 25.06
C VAL A 815 -12.18 18.19 24.19
N LYS A 816 -13.16 18.88 24.72
CA LYS A 816 -14.30 19.34 23.92
C LYS A 816 -14.20 20.83 23.72
N ALA A 817 -14.27 21.23 22.46
CA ALA A 817 -14.19 22.63 22.09
C ALA A 817 -15.13 22.94 20.93
N SER A 818 -15.63 24.15 20.91
CA SER A 818 -16.43 24.67 19.80
C SER A 818 -15.90 26.03 19.33
N ALA A 819 -15.87 26.22 18.02
CA ALA A 819 -15.43 27.45 17.40
C ALA A 819 -16.51 28.02 16.50
N THR A 820 -16.76 29.33 16.63
CA THR A 820 -17.74 30.06 15.81
C THR A 820 -17.07 31.31 15.26
N ASP A 821 -17.43 31.70 14.06
CA ASP A 821 -16.86 32.88 13.37
C ASP A 821 -17.94 33.84 12.89
N GLY A 822 -18.95 34.12 13.73
CA GLY A 822 -19.97 35.17 13.49
C GLY A 822 -20.68 35.10 12.12
N GLY A 823 -20.71 33.89 11.48
CA GLY A 823 -21.35 33.67 10.18
C GLY A 823 -20.42 33.82 8.97
N TYR A 824 -19.12 34.14 9.13
CA TYR A 824 -18.14 34.27 8.04
C TYR A 824 -17.53 32.96 7.64
N ASP A 825 -17.28 32.09 8.60
CA ASP A 825 -16.90 30.69 8.39
C ASP A 825 -17.77 29.79 9.27
N PRO A 826 -18.66 28.96 8.69
CA PRO A 826 -19.56 28.12 9.48
C PRO A 826 -18.83 27.01 10.26
N ASN A 827 -17.63 26.66 9.85
CA ASN A 827 -16.88 25.55 10.43
C ASN A 827 -15.38 25.85 10.53
N PRO A 828 -14.93 26.77 11.43
CA PRO A 828 -13.50 27.05 11.67
C PRO A 828 -12.77 25.78 12.07
N LYS A 829 -11.52 25.63 11.61
CA LYS A 829 -10.65 24.51 11.98
C LYS A 829 -10.18 24.65 13.42
N ILE A 830 -10.25 23.58 14.20
CA ILE A 830 -9.77 23.54 15.58
C ILE A 830 -8.51 22.68 15.65
N PHE A 831 -7.50 23.20 16.35
CA PHE A 831 -6.22 22.55 16.58
C PHE A 831 -6.06 22.26 18.07
N VAL A 832 -5.53 21.09 18.39
CA VAL A 832 -5.12 20.72 19.76
C VAL A 832 -3.64 20.34 19.71
N ASN A 833 -2.83 21.02 20.50
CA ASN A 833 -1.37 20.86 20.52
C ASN A 833 -0.72 21.00 19.13
N GLY A 834 -1.23 21.95 18.35
CA GLY A 834 -0.74 22.23 17.00
C GLY A 834 -1.24 21.30 15.88
N GLN A 835 -1.96 20.25 16.20
CA GLN A 835 -2.53 19.31 15.22
C GLN A 835 -4.00 19.68 14.92
N PRO A 836 -4.41 19.70 13.65
CA PRO A 836 -5.81 19.94 13.29
C PRO A 836 -6.64 18.70 13.61
N VAL A 837 -7.62 18.83 14.50
CA VAL A 837 -8.42 17.72 15.01
C VAL A 837 -9.87 17.73 14.53
N GLY A 838 -10.34 18.83 13.96
CA GLY A 838 -11.69 18.93 13.42
C GLY A 838 -12.10 20.34 13.06
N THR A 839 -13.37 20.52 12.75
CA THR A 839 -13.95 21.82 12.38
C THR A 839 -15.24 22.10 13.15
N GLY A 840 -15.47 23.34 13.54
CA GLY A 840 -16.70 23.79 14.20
C GLY A 840 -16.83 23.30 15.64
N GLN A 841 -17.03 22.04 15.87
CA GLN A 841 -17.15 21.43 17.20
C GLN A 841 -16.38 20.11 17.26
N ILE A 842 -15.60 19.89 18.33
CA ILE A 842 -14.76 18.71 18.50
C ILE A 842 -14.97 18.04 19.87
N SER A 843 -14.63 16.76 19.93
CA SER A 843 -14.52 15.95 21.16
C SER A 843 -13.32 15.02 21.00
N GLU A 844 -12.13 15.50 21.38
CA GLU A 844 -10.85 14.86 21.08
C GLU A 844 -10.21 14.27 22.34
N PRO A 845 -9.86 12.98 22.37
CA PRO A 845 -9.14 12.37 23.47
C PRO A 845 -7.65 12.72 23.40
N VAL A 846 -7.11 13.29 24.46
CA VAL A 846 -5.69 13.63 24.62
C VAL A 846 -5.07 12.74 25.69
N VAL A 847 -4.01 12.03 25.30
CA VAL A 847 -3.24 11.19 26.23
C VAL A 847 -2.32 12.06 27.06
N LEU A 848 -2.34 11.86 28.37
CA LEU A 848 -1.53 12.61 29.32
C LEU A 848 -0.28 11.81 29.74
N MET A 849 0.82 12.52 29.95
CA MET A 849 1.99 11.98 30.60
C MET A 849 1.90 12.24 32.12
N ILE A 850 2.57 11.40 32.91
CA ILE A 850 2.63 11.57 34.38
C ILE A 850 3.25 12.92 34.71
N GLY A 851 2.56 13.72 35.52
CA GLY A 851 2.93 15.06 35.84
C GLY A 851 2.04 16.12 35.17
N GLU A 852 2.56 17.32 35.08
CA GLU A 852 1.82 18.45 34.48
C GLU A 852 1.83 18.36 32.94
N ASN A 853 0.66 18.32 32.34
CA ASN A 853 0.45 18.35 30.89
C ASN A 853 -0.14 19.67 30.51
N THR A 854 0.37 20.28 29.47
CA THR A 854 -0.18 21.52 28.92
C THR A 854 -0.86 21.18 27.59
N ILE A 855 -2.14 21.51 27.48
CA ILE A 855 -2.94 21.30 26.28
C ILE A 855 -3.31 22.67 25.71
N GLU A 856 -2.82 22.97 24.53
CA GLU A 856 -3.11 24.21 23.81
C GLU A 856 -4.18 23.96 22.75
N ILE A 857 -5.26 24.76 22.75
CA ILE A 857 -6.36 24.67 21.79
C ILE A 857 -6.49 26.04 21.11
N LYS A 858 -6.54 26.05 19.78
CA LYS A 858 -6.81 27.24 18.98
C LYS A 858 -7.72 26.94 17.81
N ALA A 859 -8.41 27.94 17.31
CA ALA A 859 -9.22 27.81 16.10
C ALA A 859 -8.73 28.76 15.01
N GLU A 860 -8.89 28.37 13.75
CA GLU A 860 -8.50 29.16 12.59
C GLU A 860 -9.60 29.08 11.53
N ASN A 861 -10.00 30.24 11.02
CA ASN A 861 -11.02 30.31 9.97
C ASN A 861 -10.39 30.16 8.57
N LYS A 862 -11.23 29.96 7.55
CA LYS A 862 -10.81 29.78 6.14
C LYS A 862 -10.04 30.99 5.56
N TYR A 863 -9.97 32.11 6.27
CA TYR A 863 -9.24 33.31 5.86
C TYR A 863 -7.86 33.43 6.55
N GLY A 864 -7.45 32.43 7.30
CA GLY A 864 -6.16 32.38 8.00
C GLY A 864 -6.10 33.25 9.27
N LYS A 865 -7.26 33.65 9.85
CA LYS A 865 -7.30 34.32 11.15
C LYS A 865 -7.52 33.30 12.24
N ALA A 866 -6.61 33.32 13.22
CA ALA A 866 -6.64 32.40 14.35
C ALA A 866 -7.21 33.09 15.60
N SER A 867 -7.90 32.31 16.43
CA SER A 867 -8.31 32.73 17.78
C SER A 867 -7.09 32.87 18.70
N GLU A 868 -7.23 33.55 19.80
CA GLU A 868 -6.32 33.45 20.93
C GLU A 868 -6.27 31.99 21.36
N PRO A 869 -5.06 31.43 21.62
CA PRO A 869 -4.94 30.06 22.08
C PRO A 869 -5.44 29.91 23.52
N VAL A 870 -6.26 28.93 23.75
CA VAL A 870 -6.70 28.54 25.10
C VAL A 870 -5.77 27.43 25.61
N VAL A 871 -5.02 27.75 26.64
CA VAL A 871 -4.08 26.80 27.27
C VAL A 871 -4.72 26.25 28.53
N LYS A 872 -4.77 24.94 28.64
CA LYS A 872 -5.24 24.19 29.80
C LYS A 872 -4.14 23.32 30.37
N LYS A 873 -3.97 23.33 31.66
CA LYS A 873 -3.04 22.48 32.37
C LYS A 873 -3.80 21.38 33.09
N VAL A 874 -3.34 20.17 32.93
CA VAL A 874 -3.92 18.98 33.57
C VAL A 874 -2.81 18.16 34.18
N GLN A 875 -2.86 17.96 35.47
CA GLN A 875 -1.92 17.12 36.16
C GLN A 875 -2.43 15.70 36.27
N LEU A 876 -1.66 14.75 35.77
CA LEU A 876 -1.94 13.34 35.96
C LEU A 876 -1.18 12.84 37.22
N ASP A 877 -1.93 12.60 38.28
CA ASP A 877 -1.42 12.03 39.49
C ASP A 877 -1.90 10.57 39.64
N LEU A 878 -1.00 9.62 39.56
CA LEU A 878 -1.33 8.23 39.88
C LEU A 878 -1.26 8.07 41.42
N PRO A 879 -2.26 7.48 42.03
CA PRO A 879 -2.28 7.37 43.50
C PRO A 879 -1.14 6.47 43.99
N MET A 880 -0.20 7.07 44.68
CA MET A 880 0.78 6.33 45.47
C MET A 880 0.10 5.82 46.73
N GLN A 881 -0.05 4.51 46.82
CA GLN A 881 -0.42 3.91 48.11
C GLN A 881 0.79 3.94 49.03
N GLY A 882 0.73 4.80 50.01
CA GLY A 882 1.66 4.76 51.15
C GLY A 882 1.22 3.69 52.16
N PRO A 883 2.16 3.20 53.00
CA PRO A 883 1.91 2.06 53.87
C PRO A 883 0.99 2.39 55.03
N PRO A 884 0.27 1.40 55.58
CA PRO A 884 -0.68 1.62 56.67
C PRO A 884 0.03 1.70 58.00
N LEU A 885 -0.32 2.70 58.78
CA LEU A 885 0.04 2.77 60.20
C LEU A 885 -1.16 2.34 61.07
N PRO A 886 -0.96 1.81 62.24
CA PRO A 886 -1.82 0.84 62.88
C PRO A 886 -3.02 1.44 63.67
N ALA A 887 -3.96 0.59 63.93
CA ALA A 887 -5.21 0.81 64.61
C ALA A 887 -5.12 1.29 66.04
N SER A 888 -5.99 2.18 66.46
CA SER A 888 -6.53 2.14 67.83
C SER A 888 -8.03 2.43 67.84
N SER A 889 -8.66 1.42 68.25
CA SER A 889 -9.89 1.30 69.06
C SER A 889 -10.83 2.50 69.25
N ALA A 890 -12.07 2.28 69.00
CA ALA A 890 -13.21 2.19 69.93
C ALA A 890 -14.52 2.76 69.35
N SER A 891 -15.37 1.91 69.20
CA SER A 891 -16.73 1.75 69.77
C SER A 891 -17.92 2.52 69.19
N LYS A 892 -18.88 1.67 68.95
CA LYS A 892 -20.36 1.74 69.13
C LYS A 892 -21.19 2.65 68.22
N ALA A 893 -22.05 2.07 67.51
CA ALA A 893 -23.34 1.47 67.73
C ALA A 893 -24.40 2.03 66.84
N GLY A 894 -25.21 1.14 66.34
CA GLY A 894 -26.59 1.33 66.06
C GLY A 894 -26.91 1.52 64.61
N GLY A 895 -27.47 0.62 63.94
CA GLY A 895 -28.68 -0.13 64.12
C GLY A 895 -29.53 0.09 62.87
N GLY A 896 -29.99 -0.93 62.30
CA GLY A 896 -31.18 -0.85 61.45
C GLY A 896 -31.09 -1.44 60.05
N THR A 897 -31.20 -2.75 60.00
CA THR A 897 -31.85 -3.47 58.89
C THR A 897 -33.36 -3.24 58.96
N PRO A 898 -34.27 -3.67 58.06
CA PRO A 898 -34.06 -4.64 56.96
C PRO A 898 -35.00 -4.43 55.75
N SER A 899 -34.84 -5.38 54.86
CA SER A 899 -35.84 -5.99 53.94
C SER A 899 -36.23 -5.16 52.71
N GLY A 900 -36.43 -5.75 51.62
CA GLY A 900 -36.70 -7.07 51.18
C GLY A 900 -37.13 -7.07 49.73
N GLY A 901 -37.05 -8.21 49.14
CA GLY A 901 -37.92 -8.69 48.08
C GLY A 901 -37.39 -8.46 46.66
N ALA A 902 -36.82 -9.39 46.07
CA ALA A 902 -37.33 -10.64 45.48
C ALA A 902 -37.69 -10.50 44.00
N SER A 903 -37.09 -11.41 43.26
CA SER A 903 -37.55 -12.12 42.05
C SER A 903 -37.53 -11.37 40.74
N GLY A 904 -36.95 -11.97 39.77
CA GLY A 904 -37.16 -13.13 38.98
C GLY A 904 -36.42 -12.92 37.67
N ALA A 905 -35.55 -13.76 37.37
CA ALA A 905 -35.53 -14.86 36.42
C ALA A 905 -35.68 -14.47 34.95
N GLN A 906 -34.71 -14.81 34.23
CA GLN A 906 -34.63 -15.70 33.09
C GLN A 906 -33.86 -15.15 31.85
N ASN A 907 -32.73 -15.86 31.63
CA ASN A 907 -32.32 -16.50 30.39
C ASN A 907 -32.32 -15.71 29.08
N SER A 908 -31.20 -15.55 28.43
CA SER A 908 -30.69 -16.55 27.47
C SER A 908 -29.50 -16.01 26.67
N SER A 909 -28.50 -16.87 26.61
CA SER A 909 -27.65 -17.20 25.45
C SER A 909 -26.79 -16.11 24.78
N GLU A 910 -25.54 -16.39 24.93
CA GLU A 910 -24.37 -16.14 24.03
C GLU A 910 -24.71 -16.13 22.52
N PRO A 911 -23.83 -15.58 21.67
CA PRO A 911 -22.43 -16.02 21.59
C PRO A 911 -21.38 -14.90 21.34
N VAL A 912 -20.22 -15.30 21.76
CA VAL A 912 -18.90 -14.73 21.50
C VAL A 912 -18.61 -14.55 20.01
N ALA A 913 -18.10 -13.38 19.60
CA ALA A 913 -17.37 -13.21 18.36
C ALA A 913 -16.02 -12.53 18.65
N GLY A 914 -14.95 -13.22 18.30
CA GLY A 914 -13.57 -12.79 18.45
C GLY A 914 -13.19 -11.61 17.55
N PRO A 915 -12.08 -10.97 17.84
CA PRO A 915 -11.69 -9.75 17.19
C PRO A 915 -11.08 -10.01 15.80
N LYS A 916 -11.58 -9.28 14.81
CA LYS A 916 -11.01 -9.18 13.49
C LYS A 916 -9.79 -8.25 13.53
N PHE A 917 -8.66 -8.77 13.10
CA PHE A 917 -7.49 -7.98 12.72
C PHE A 917 -7.80 -7.11 11.51
N ILE A 918 -7.49 -5.82 11.60
CA ILE A 918 -7.48 -4.89 10.48
C ILE A 918 -6.01 -4.52 10.23
N PRO A 919 -5.49 -4.69 9.02
CA PRO A 919 -4.14 -4.25 8.70
C PRO A 919 -4.11 -2.73 8.45
N ALA A 920 -3.17 -2.07 9.08
CA ALA A 920 -2.89 -0.66 8.91
C ALA A 920 -2.34 -0.37 7.49
N ASN A 921 -3.01 0.52 6.81
CA ASN A 921 -2.63 1.04 5.49
C ASN A 921 -1.82 2.33 5.71
N THR A 922 -0.51 2.25 5.56
CA THR A 922 0.38 3.43 5.54
C THR A 922 0.61 3.85 4.09
N LYS A 923 -0.12 4.85 3.64
CA LYS A 923 0.27 5.67 2.48
C LYS A 923 1.22 6.75 2.97
N GLY A 924 2.51 6.59 2.70
CA GLY A 924 3.49 7.66 2.73
C GLY A 924 3.61 8.28 1.33
N LYS A 925 3.12 9.49 1.16
CA LYS A 925 3.56 10.40 0.11
C LYS A 925 4.88 11.00 0.53
N THR A 926 5.86 10.99 -0.36
CA THR A 926 6.91 12.01 -0.32
C THR A 926 7.24 12.36 -1.78
N GLU A 927 6.77 13.52 -2.18
CA GLU A 927 7.41 14.33 -3.20
C GLU A 927 8.64 14.97 -2.58
N GLN A 928 9.76 14.95 -3.28
CA GLN A 928 10.59 16.13 -3.48
C GLN A 928 11.64 15.89 -4.54
N GLN A 929 11.51 16.73 -5.55
CA GLN A 929 12.50 17.27 -6.46
C GLN A 929 13.88 17.43 -5.83
N ILE A 930 14.91 17.32 -6.66
CA ILE A 930 15.99 18.31 -6.96
C ILE A 930 16.91 17.62 -7.96
N ASN A 931 16.86 18.02 -9.16
CA ASN A 931 17.68 18.93 -9.95
C ASN A 931 19.19 18.64 -10.02
N SER A 932 19.60 18.55 -11.28
CA SER A 932 20.82 19.00 -11.92
C SER A 932 22.13 18.20 -11.78
N GLY A 933 22.64 17.91 -12.94
CA GLY A 933 24.03 18.19 -13.21
C GLY A 933 24.82 17.10 -13.92
N ALA A 934 24.82 17.19 -15.23
CA ALA A 934 25.95 17.07 -16.14
C ALA A 934 27.08 16.05 -15.82
N ARG A 935 27.26 15.05 -16.58
CA ARG A 935 28.19 14.81 -17.67
C ARG A 935 28.02 13.42 -18.28
#